data_de6043e0ecf00f8074aea8cfa3001c65
#
_entry.id   de6043e0ecf00f8074aea8cfa3001c65
#
_cell.length_a   1.000
_cell.length_b   1.000
_cell.length_c   1.000
_cell.angle_alpha   90.00
_cell.angle_beta   90.00
_cell.angle_gamma   90.00
#
_symmetry.space_group_name_H-M   'P 1'
#
loop_
_entity.id
_entity.type
_entity.pdbx_description
1 polymer ?
#
loop_
_entity_poly.entity_id
_entity_poly.type
_entity_poly.pdbx_seq_one_letter_code
_entity_poly.pdbx_strand_id
1 'polypeptide(L)'
;MKRVEVLAPAGSMESLYAAINKGADAVYLGGNKFSARAYASNFDNDNMLKAVDYAHSYDVKIYVTLNTILKENEIEEAVRYVGYLYEIGVDALIIQDLGLLKRIKEEFPLMEVHASTQMTIHNGEAAVYFKDKGFHRIVLSREMTLEEIKYISKDLGIETEMFVHGAICVAYSGQCLMSSMIGGRSGNRGRCAQPCRMEYTLKGEKSGETKGHLLSPKDMCTIEDVEDIVETGVYSLKIEGRMKRAEYVAGVVDNYKKAVDKVLYHKKYDEQAGKRQLLQLFNRSGFTNAYLKKNTGKDMMSFNSPKNSGISLGVVDKSGDIVIKEDLAIGDGIRYRDKGFTLSKIVHNGNEVKSAKRGDKVKLYPIDYKKGDELFKSLNKQLFDELEEYLKPYSKKISLNAVVNFEVDKPVSIKINYKGNDYEVLGEVVQKAEKRPLDQERIKEALKKSGEVAFKIENIEFENFEDGFMRVSDLNNLRRDIIEKITKEVCRSHRRKRPAKGDKSRVSSEKTNIETICSCITKEQVEALIEMKIENIAVDLFSREKNSVKKKDLLELAEKYKDINFYVKTSTIVKGEFNKVVNTIEEVSSYIKGIITSNVGIISEFKDKLYIIGDYKLNIVNSQSLAFYQEDVDVPTLSLELNRGEIKSLMKNANGNAAMVVYGKPELMISEYCPIGSTFGGRSKDSGCNGICSKDKFKLIDRVNEELRVMTDLYCRSYILNPIPLNIIDEIEELKGFGITTFRFDFRDETYKEVKNVISILKNGDAFDSKEYTKGHYRRGVE
;
A
#
# COMPACT_ATOMS: atom_id res chain seq x y z
N MET A 1 26.26 -8.78 8.46
CA MET A 1 25.31 -7.67 8.64
C MET A 1 24.03 -7.99 7.88
N LYS A 2 22.85 -7.80 8.49
CA LYS A 2 21.58 -7.92 7.74
C LYS A 2 21.53 -6.87 6.65
N ARG A 3 21.31 -7.28 5.40
CA ARG A 3 21.10 -6.37 4.27
C ARG A 3 19.71 -5.75 4.41
N VAL A 4 19.61 -4.42 4.38
CA VAL A 4 18.34 -3.70 4.31
C VAL A 4 18.09 -3.29 2.87
N GLU A 5 16.92 -3.65 2.34
CA GLU A 5 16.52 -3.40 0.96
C GLU A 5 15.82 -2.04 0.85
N VAL A 6 16.22 -1.19 -0.09
CA VAL A 6 15.47 0.00 -0.49
C VAL A 6 14.62 -0.36 -1.70
N LEU A 7 13.30 -0.42 -1.49
CA LEU A 7 12.31 -0.82 -2.49
C LEU A 7 11.65 0.41 -3.12
N ALA A 8 11.98 0.66 -4.38
CA ALA A 8 11.52 1.82 -5.13
C ALA A 8 10.24 1.57 -5.94
N PRO A 9 9.38 2.58 -6.14
CA PRO A 9 8.23 2.50 -7.04
C PRO A 9 8.63 2.76 -8.49
N ALA A 10 8.03 2.06 -9.45
CA ALA A 10 8.08 2.46 -10.85
C ALA A 10 6.67 2.42 -11.47
N GLY A 11 6.24 3.58 -12.03
CA GLY A 11 5.02 3.71 -12.81
C GLY A 11 5.28 3.85 -14.31
N SER A 12 6.56 4.00 -14.71
CA SER A 12 7.01 4.10 -16.11
C SER A 12 8.45 3.59 -16.23
N MET A 13 8.95 3.44 -17.45
CA MET A 13 10.35 3.07 -17.70
C MET A 13 11.34 4.13 -17.18
N GLU A 14 11.04 5.42 -17.30
CA GLU A 14 11.87 6.50 -16.75
C GLU A 14 11.98 6.39 -15.22
N SER A 15 10.88 6.06 -14.54
CA SER A 15 10.89 5.83 -13.08
C SER A 15 11.72 4.60 -12.70
N LEU A 16 11.71 3.54 -13.52
CA LEU A 16 12.57 2.36 -13.34
C LEU A 16 14.05 2.73 -13.48
N TYR A 17 14.39 3.47 -14.54
CA TYR A 17 15.77 3.95 -14.75
C TYR A 17 16.24 4.81 -13.58
N ALA A 18 15.41 5.77 -13.18
CA ALA A 18 15.66 6.64 -12.03
C ALA A 18 15.98 5.86 -10.74
N ALA A 19 15.11 4.87 -10.42
CA ALA A 19 15.29 4.02 -9.24
C ALA A 19 16.62 3.25 -9.26
N ILE A 20 16.91 2.58 -10.36
CA ILE A 20 18.12 1.76 -10.52
C ILE A 20 19.40 2.62 -10.54
N ASN A 21 19.37 3.73 -11.28
CA ASN A 21 20.51 4.64 -11.37
C ASN A 21 20.85 5.29 -10.01
N LYS A 22 19.85 5.45 -9.13
CA LYS A 22 20.01 5.97 -7.76
C LYS A 22 20.20 4.90 -6.69
N GLY A 23 20.33 3.63 -7.09
CA GLY A 23 20.80 2.54 -6.23
C GLY A 23 19.68 1.82 -5.45
N ALA A 24 18.46 1.78 -5.95
CA ALA A 24 17.44 0.88 -5.44
C ALA A 24 17.93 -0.57 -5.48
N ASP A 25 17.63 -1.34 -4.42
CA ASP A 25 17.96 -2.78 -4.34
C ASP A 25 16.86 -3.63 -5.00
N ALA A 26 15.62 -3.12 -5.01
CA ALA A 26 14.49 -3.72 -5.69
C ALA A 26 13.52 -2.62 -6.20
N VAL A 27 12.73 -2.96 -7.22
CA VAL A 27 11.71 -2.06 -7.77
C VAL A 27 10.37 -2.79 -7.81
N TYR A 28 9.30 -2.15 -7.32
CA TYR A 28 7.95 -2.67 -7.50
C TYR A 28 7.18 -1.87 -8.55
N LEU A 29 6.48 -2.60 -9.40
CA LEU A 29 5.72 -2.04 -10.51
C LEU A 29 4.43 -2.83 -10.74
N GLY A 30 3.58 -2.38 -11.63
CA GLY A 30 2.32 -3.05 -11.94
C GLY A 30 2.09 -3.20 -13.43
N GLY A 31 1.47 -4.30 -13.80
CA GLY A 31 0.92 -4.47 -15.13
C GLY A 31 -0.37 -3.69 -15.33
N ASN A 32 -0.88 -3.69 -16.56
CA ASN A 32 -2.12 -3.00 -16.94
C ASN A 32 -3.38 -3.54 -16.23
N LYS A 33 -3.31 -4.74 -15.64
CA LYS A 33 -4.40 -5.41 -14.94
C LYS A 33 -4.00 -5.78 -13.52
N PHE A 34 -4.99 -5.93 -12.64
CA PHE A 34 -4.86 -6.47 -11.28
C PHE A 34 -3.99 -5.67 -10.32
N SER A 35 -3.72 -4.40 -10.62
CA SER A 35 -2.88 -3.54 -9.79
C SER A 35 -3.66 -2.41 -9.12
N ALA A 36 -3.37 -2.14 -7.84
CA ALA A 36 -4.03 -1.12 -7.02
C ALA A 36 -3.77 0.34 -7.44
N ARG A 37 -3.06 0.58 -8.52
CA ARG A 37 -2.85 1.89 -9.15
C ARG A 37 -3.28 1.83 -10.62
N ALA A 38 -4.57 1.60 -10.86
CA ALA A 38 -5.14 1.46 -12.20
C ALA A 38 -4.89 2.68 -13.11
N TYR A 39 -4.68 3.87 -12.52
CA TYR A 39 -4.43 5.13 -13.24
C TYR A 39 -2.93 5.45 -13.44
N ALA A 40 -2.00 4.62 -12.99
CA ALA A 40 -0.59 4.73 -13.38
C ALA A 40 -0.43 4.30 -14.84
N SER A 41 0.67 4.72 -15.50
CA SER A 41 0.95 4.31 -16.89
C SER A 41 1.08 2.79 -17.04
N ASN A 42 1.51 2.11 -15.97
CA ASN A 42 1.68 0.66 -15.88
C ASN A 42 2.49 0.05 -17.06
N PHE A 43 2.79 -1.22 -16.96
CA PHE A 43 3.62 -1.92 -17.95
C PHE A 43 2.76 -2.92 -18.73
N ASP A 44 2.74 -2.83 -20.06
CA ASP A 44 2.29 -3.91 -20.90
C ASP A 44 3.30 -5.08 -20.88
N ASN A 45 2.99 -6.18 -21.55
CA ASN A 45 3.85 -7.37 -21.52
C ASN A 45 5.25 -7.12 -22.10
N ASP A 46 5.36 -6.34 -23.17
CA ASP A 46 6.65 -6.06 -23.82
C ASP A 46 7.52 -5.15 -22.95
N ASN A 47 6.95 -4.10 -22.37
CA ASN A 47 7.65 -3.22 -21.43
C ASN A 47 7.94 -3.92 -20.11
N MET A 48 7.10 -4.87 -19.67
CA MET A 48 7.35 -5.71 -18.50
C MET A 48 8.60 -6.56 -18.69
N LEU A 49 8.71 -7.26 -19.85
CA LEU A 49 9.90 -8.04 -20.19
C LEU A 49 11.16 -7.17 -20.22
N LYS A 50 11.10 -6.02 -20.89
CA LYS A 50 12.22 -5.05 -20.92
C LYS A 50 12.60 -4.54 -19.54
N ALA A 51 11.62 -4.28 -18.66
CA ALA A 51 11.85 -3.81 -17.30
C ALA A 51 12.57 -4.87 -16.45
N VAL A 52 12.15 -6.14 -16.56
CA VAL A 52 12.77 -7.27 -15.88
C VAL A 52 14.22 -7.45 -16.35
N ASP A 53 14.45 -7.49 -17.65
CA ASP A 53 15.79 -7.66 -18.22
C ASP A 53 16.73 -6.50 -17.88
N TYR A 54 16.21 -5.27 -17.93
CA TYR A 54 16.97 -4.08 -17.54
C TYR A 54 17.37 -4.15 -16.05
N ALA A 55 16.44 -4.46 -15.16
CA ALA A 55 16.71 -4.53 -13.74
C ALA A 55 17.71 -5.66 -13.39
N HIS A 56 17.51 -6.85 -13.96
CA HIS A 56 18.41 -7.98 -13.73
C HIS A 56 19.82 -7.72 -14.25
N SER A 57 19.99 -6.94 -15.32
CA SER A 57 21.32 -6.50 -15.76
C SER A 57 22.09 -5.72 -14.70
N TYR A 58 21.37 -5.06 -13.77
CA TYR A 58 21.93 -4.33 -12.64
C TYR A 58 21.86 -5.07 -11.31
N ASP A 59 21.45 -6.34 -11.28
CA ASP A 59 21.24 -7.12 -10.05
C ASP A 59 20.15 -6.53 -9.13
N VAL A 60 19.14 -5.89 -9.73
CA VAL A 60 18.00 -5.28 -9.04
C VAL A 60 16.78 -6.17 -9.20
N LYS A 61 16.11 -6.50 -8.12
CA LYS A 61 14.92 -7.35 -8.11
C LYS A 61 13.69 -6.61 -8.62
N ILE A 62 12.79 -7.34 -9.28
CA ILE A 62 11.48 -6.83 -9.73
C ILE A 62 10.35 -7.53 -8.99
N TYR A 63 9.50 -6.74 -8.32
CA TYR A 63 8.28 -7.22 -7.67
C TYR A 63 7.05 -6.67 -8.39
N VAL A 64 6.19 -7.57 -8.88
CA VAL A 64 4.99 -7.17 -9.62
C VAL A 64 3.77 -7.18 -8.71
N THR A 65 3.02 -6.07 -8.71
CA THR A 65 1.80 -5.94 -7.93
C THR A 65 0.60 -6.54 -8.67
N LEU A 66 0.00 -7.59 -8.09
CA LEU A 66 -1.33 -8.12 -8.39
C LEU A 66 -2.20 -7.97 -7.12
N ASN A 67 -2.24 -6.75 -6.59
CA ASN A 67 -2.71 -6.45 -5.25
C ASN A 67 -4.12 -5.80 -5.23
N THR A 68 -4.97 -6.22 -6.14
CA THR A 68 -6.42 -5.99 -6.07
C THR A 68 -7.13 -7.28 -5.67
N ILE A 69 -8.31 -7.18 -5.04
CA ILE A 69 -9.21 -8.32 -4.92
C ILE A 69 -9.75 -8.67 -6.31
N LEU A 70 -9.87 -9.96 -6.60
CA LEU A 70 -10.24 -10.47 -7.93
C LEU A 70 -11.67 -11.00 -7.92
N LYS A 71 -12.48 -10.58 -8.89
CA LYS A 71 -13.79 -11.16 -9.11
C LYS A 71 -13.68 -12.58 -9.65
N GLU A 72 -14.73 -13.37 -9.51
CA GLU A 72 -14.76 -14.78 -9.91
C GLU A 72 -14.27 -15.02 -11.35
N ASN A 73 -14.71 -14.19 -12.27
CA ASN A 73 -14.35 -14.29 -13.71
C ASN A 73 -12.93 -13.81 -14.04
N GLU A 74 -12.21 -13.20 -13.09
CA GLU A 74 -10.86 -12.65 -13.28
C GLU A 74 -9.76 -13.65 -12.85
N ILE A 75 -10.08 -14.62 -12.00
CA ILE A 75 -9.10 -15.56 -11.40
C ILE A 75 -8.28 -16.29 -12.47
N GLU A 76 -8.92 -16.89 -13.47
CA GLU A 76 -8.21 -17.66 -14.49
C GLU A 76 -7.31 -16.76 -15.38
N GLU A 77 -7.69 -15.51 -15.59
CA GLU A 77 -6.86 -14.55 -16.31
C GLU A 77 -5.67 -14.13 -15.46
N ALA A 78 -5.86 -13.89 -14.16
CA ALA A 78 -4.79 -13.57 -13.24
C ALA A 78 -3.77 -14.71 -13.13
N VAL A 79 -4.22 -15.96 -13.05
CA VAL A 79 -3.34 -17.16 -13.03
C VAL A 79 -2.54 -17.28 -14.34
N ARG A 80 -3.15 -17.02 -15.51
CA ARG A 80 -2.41 -17.00 -16.77
C ARG A 80 -1.33 -15.92 -16.78
N TYR A 81 -1.65 -14.74 -16.23
CA TYR A 81 -0.70 -13.63 -16.11
C TYR A 81 0.44 -13.96 -15.13
N VAL A 82 0.15 -14.60 -14.01
CA VAL A 82 1.18 -15.15 -13.10
C VAL A 82 2.13 -16.09 -13.84
N GLY A 83 1.60 -16.98 -14.69
CA GLY A 83 2.43 -17.86 -15.53
C GLY A 83 3.39 -17.09 -16.41
N TYR A 84 2.92 -16.05 -17.10
CA TYR A 84 3.78 -15.16 -17.88
C TYR A 84 4.88 -14.50 -17.05
N LEU A 85 4.51 -13.90 -15.89
CA LEU A 85 5.47 -13.25 -14.98
C LEU A 85 6.52 -14.23 -14.44
N TYR A 86 6.09 -15.46 -14.15
CA TYR A 86 6.99 -16.53 -13.71
C TYR A 86 8.02 -16.87 -14.79
N GLU A 87 7.57 -17.06 -16.04
CA GLU A 87 8.42 -17.42 -17.18
C GLU A 87 9.44 -16.33 -17.52
N ILE A 88 9.06 -15.05 -17.45
CA ILE A 88 9.97 -13.92 -17.69
C ILE A 88 10.91 -13.62 -16.53
N GLY A 89 10.80 -14.34 -15.39
CA GLY A 89 11.76 -14.27 -14.30
C GLY A 89 11.46 -13.19 -13.25
N VAL A 90 10.20 -12.73 -13.12
CA VAL A 90 9.82 -11.81 -12.02
C VAL A 90 10.17 -12.44 -10.67
N ASP A 91 10.84 -11.67 -9.79
CA ASP A 91 11.39 -12.21 -8.53
C ASP A 91 10.28 -12.52 -7.53
N ALA A 92 9.30 -11.63 -7.34
CA ALA A 92 8.17 -11.87 -6.44
C ALA A 92 6.88 -11.17 -6.91
N LEU A 93 5.74 -11.66 -6.40
CA LEU A 93 4.43 -11.05 -6.57
C LEU A 93 3.94 -10.44 -5.27
N ILE A 94 3.42 -9.21 -5.33
CA ILE A 94 2.76 -8.55 -4.19
C ILE A 94 1.26 -8.70 -4.40
N ILE A 95 0.58 -9.50 -3.57
CA ILE A 95 -0.83 -9.84 -3.74
C ILE A 95 -1.68 -9.48 -2.52
N GLN A 96 -2.99 -9.33 -2.74
CA GLN A 96 -3.99 -9.17 -1.68
C GLN A 96 -4.97 -10.34 -1.67
N ASP A 97 -5.34 -10.87 -2.84
CA ASP A 97 -6.37 -11.89 -2.99
C ASP A 97 -5.86 -13.28 -2.55
N LEU A 98 -6.54 -13.87 -1.58
CA LEU A 98 -6.15 -15.17 -1.02
C LEU A 98 -6.56 -16.36 -1.90
N GLY A 99 -7.56 -16.18 -2.76
CA GLY A 99 -7.87 -17.15 -3.80
C GLY A 99 -6.76 -17.23 -4.84
N LEU A 100 -6.16 -16.09 -5.19
CA LEU A 100 -4.98 -16.06 -6.06
C LEU A 100 -3.77 -16.70 -5.37
N LEU A 101 -3.57 -16.45 -4.06
CA LEU A 101 -2.50 -17.13 -3.29
C LEU A 101 -2.62 -18.65 -3.40
N LYS A 102 -3.81 -19.19 -3.14
CA LYS A 102 -4.08 -20.63 -3.22
C LYS A 102 -3.67 -21.18 -4.59
N ARG A 103 -4.12 -20.56 -5.67
CA ARG A 103 -3.81 -20.96 -7.04
C ARG A 103 -2.30 -20.84 -7.37
N ILE A 104 -1.62 -19.81 -6.87
CA ILE A 104 -0.16 -19.65 -7.04
C ILE A 104 0.58 -20.79 -6.36
N LYS A 105 0.21 -21.15 -5.13
CA LYS A 105 0.86 -22.25 -4.41
C LYS A 105 0.65 -23.61 -5.06
N GLU A 106 -0.51 -23.84 -5.65
CA GLU A 106 -0.82 -25.06 -6.40
C GLU A 106 -0.10 -25.13 -7.75
N GLU A 107 -0.05 -24.04 -8.53
CA GLU A 107 0.43 -24.05 -9.92
C GLU A 107 1.87 -23.52 -10.07
N PHE A 108 2.37 -22.68 -9.17
CA PHE A 108 3.69 -22.04 -9.21
C PHE A 108 4.37 -22.06 -7.84
N PRO A 109 4.66 -23.24 -7.26
CA PRO A 109 5.12 -23.36 -5.87
C PRO A 109 6.45 -22.63 -5.58
N LEU A 110 7.27 -22.38 -6.60
CA LEU A 110 8.54 -21.64 -6.48
C LEU A 110 8.39 -20.13 -6.66
N MET A 111 7.17 -19.62 -6.93
CA MET A 111 6.95 -18.18 -7.01
C MET A 111 6.93 -17.56 -5.61
N GLU A 112 7.83 -16.61 -5.39
CA GLU A 112 7.86 -15.85 -4.16
C GLU A 112 6.66 -14.90 -4.10
N VAL A 113 5.97 -14.87 -2.96
CA VAL A 113 4.75 -14.08 -2.77
C VAL A 113 4.87 -13.22 -1.53
N HIS A 114 4.62 -11.92 -1.69
CA HIS A 114 4.60 -10.93 -0.60
C HIS A 114 3.16 -10.53 -0.30
N ALA A 115 2.80 -10.51 0.98
CA ALA A 115 1.49 -10.03 1.43
C ALA A 115 1.40 -8.51 1.25
N SER A 116 0.42 -8.04 0.47
CA SER A 116 0.21 -6.59 0.29
C SER A 116 -0.20 -5.92 1.61
N THR A 117 0.17 -4.64 1.81
CA THR A 117 -0.36 -3.82 2.91
C THR A 117 -1.89 -3.75 2.93
N GLN A 118 -2.56 -4.01 1.80
CA GLN A 118 -4.02 -4.08 1.70
C GLN A 118 -4.62 -5.32 2.38
N MET A 119 -3.81 -6.27 2.82
CA MET A 119 -4.23 -7.39 3.67
C MET A 119 -4.38 -6.98 5.15
N THR A 120 -4.04 -5.75 5.50
CA THR A 120 -4.25 -5.17 6.84
C THR A 120 -3.53 -5.94 7.96
N ILE A 121 -2.32 -6.43 7.71
CA ILE A 121 -1.54 -7.19 8.70
C ILE A 121 -0.92 -6.20 9.69
N HIS A 122 -1.36 -6.27 10.97
CA HIS A 122 -1.07 -5.26 11.98
C HIS A 122 -0.79 -5.84 13.40
N ASN A 123 -0.68 -7.15 13.51
CA ASN A 123 -0.24 -7.85 14.72
C ASN A 123 0.63 -9.06 14.38
N GLY A 124 1.33 -9.61 15.36
CA GLY A 124 2.25 -10.72 15.18
C GLY A 124 1.54 -12.01 14.78
N GLU A 125 0.39 -12.26 15.36
CA GLU A 125 -0.40 -13.49 15.18
C GLU A 125 -0.90 -13.60 13.74
N ALA A 126 -1.38 -12.49 13.16
CA ALA A 126 -1.75 -12.45 11.73
C ALA A 126 -0.51 -12.60 10.83
N ALA A 127 0.63 -12.03 11.21
CA ALA A 127 1.86 -12.17 10.44
C ALA A 127 2.36 -13.63 10.43
N VAL A 128 2.30 -14.34 11.56
CA VAL A 128 2.60 -15.77 11.65
C VAL A 128 1.63 -16.58 10.81
N TYR A 129 0.33 -16.34 10.95
CA TYR A 129 -0.70 -17.04 10.18
C TYR A 129 -0.44 -16.95 8.67
N PHE A 130 -0.19 -15.76 8.14
CA PHE A 130 0.04 -15.60 6.70
C PHE A 130 1.39 -16.15 6.25
N LYS A 131 2.43 -16.11 7.09
CA LYS A 131 3.68 -16.81 6.83
C LYS A 131 3.45 -18.32 6.68
N ASP A 132 2.67 -18.92 7.57
CA ASP A 132 2.36 -20.36 7.56
C ASP A 132 1.48 -20.75 6.35
N LYS A 133 0.58 -19.85 5.89
CA LYS A 133 -0.17 -20.01 4.64
C LYS A 133 0.69 -19.79 3.38
N GLY A 134 1.98 -19.46 3.52
CA GLY A 134 2.97 -19.48 2.44
C GLY A 134 3.36 -18.13 1.86
N PHE A 135 3.10 -17.02 2.54
CA PHE A 135 3.73 -15.74 2.19
C PHE A 135 5.19 -15.73 2.65
N HIS A 136 6.10 -15.27 1.79
CA HIS A 136 7.52 -15.16 2.08
C HIS A 136 7.84 -13.86 2.83
N ARG A 137 7.15 -12.77 2.48
CA ARG A 137 7.32 -11.44 3.07
C ARG A 137 5.97 -10.83 3.43
N ILE A 138 5.93 -10.12 4.56
CA ILE A 138 4.75 -9.42 5.04
C ILE A 138 4.94 -7.91 4.91
N VAL A 139 4.13 -7.24 4.06
CA VAL A 139 4.07 -5.79 4.04
C VAL A 139 3.15 -5.31 5.16
N LEU A 140 3.73 -4.74 6.18
CA LEU A 140 3.03 -4.31 7.39
C LEU A 140 2.06 -3.16 7.12
N SER A 141 1.01 -3.06 7.93
CA SER A 141 0.14 -1.89 7.99
C SER A 141 0.95 -0.64 8.37
N ARG A 142 0.58 0.52 7.82
CA ARG A 142 1.30 1.80 8.04
C ARG A 142 1.08 2.37 9.44
N GLU A 143 0.10 1.86 10.13
CA GLU A 143 -0.36 2.31 11.46
C GLU A 143 0.43 1.68 12.61
N MET A 144 1.50 0.96 12.33
CA MET A 144 2.31 0.27 13.34
C MET A 144 3.37 1.17 13.95
N THR A 145 3.65 0.94 15.23
CA THR A 145 4.75 1.56 15.99
C THR A 145 6.06 0.79 15.77
N LEU A 146 7.20 1.44 16.08
CA LEU A 146 8.52 0.78 16.04
C LEU A 146 8.57 -0.48 16.92
N GLU A 147 7.91 -0.46 18.08
CA GLU A 147 7.86 -1.59 19.00
C GLU A 147 7.12 -2.80 18.39
N GLU A 148 5.96 -2.56 17.76
CA GLU A 148 5.18 -3.59 17.09
C GLU A 148 5.92 -4.15 15.86
N ILE A 149 6.59 -3.28 15.09
CA ILE A 149 7.42 -3.69 13.95
C ILE A 149 8.58 -4.58 14.42
N LYS A 150 9.28 -4.16 15.50
CA LYS A 150 10.38 -4.93 16.08
C LYS A 150 9.93 -6.30 16.55
N TYR A 151 8.79 -6.39 17.23
CA TYR A 151 8.21 -7.65 17.66
C TYR A 151 8.03 -8.62 16.49
N ILE A 152 7.42 -8.18 15.38
CA ILE A 152 7.18 -9.05 14.22
C ILE A 152 8.49 -9.37 13.47
N SER A 153 9.32 -8.37 13.23
CA SER A 153 10.50 -8.52 12.38
C SER A 153 11.65 -9.25 13.06
N LYS A 154 11.92 -8.87 14.33
CA LYS A 154 13.09 -9.35 15.06
C LYS A 154 12.76 -10.50 16.01
N ASP A 155 11.69 -10.34 16.82
CA ASP A 155 11.41 -11.33 17.87
C ASP A 155 10.72 -12.57 17.29
N LEU A 156 9.76 -12.39 16.34
CA LEU A 156 9.14 -13.52 15.61
C LEU A 156 9.95 -13.97 14.38
N GLY A 157 10.98 -13.21 13.96
CA GLY A 157 11.84 -13.56 12.84
C GLY A 157 11.14 -13.62 11.49
N ILE A 158 10.09 -12.81 11.29
CA ILE A 158 9.34 -12.75 10.05
C ILE A 158 9.99 -11.71 9.11
N GLU A 159 10.17 -12.05 7.85
CA GLU A 159 10.63 -11.10 6.85
C GLU A 159 9.54 -10.06 6.58
N THR A 160 9.82 -8.81 6.93
CA THR A 160 8.86 -7.71 6.85
C THR A 160 9.29 -6.59 5.93
N GLU A 161 8.31 -5.90 5.39
CA GLU A 161 8.45 -4.71 4.57
C GLU A 161 7.57 -3.60 5.15
N MET A 162 8.08 -2.38 5.25
CA MET A 162 7.31 -1.23 5.72
C MET A 162 7.44 -0.03 4.80
N PHE A 163 6.40 0.80 4.74
CA PHE A 163 6.50 2.09 4.06
C PHE A 163 7.31 3.09 4.88
N VAL A 164 8.18 3.84 4.19
CA VAL A 164 9.04 4.85 4.81
C VAL A 164 8.83 6.25 4.24
N HIS A 165 8.25 6.38 3.03
CA HIS A 165 8.06 7.68 2.38
C HIS A 165 6.82 7.71 1.49
N GLY A 166 6.18 8.90 1.40
CA GLY A 166 5.12 9.20 0.46
C GLY A 166 3.72 9.23 1.06
N ALA A 167 2.70 9.10 0.23
CA ALA A 167 1.31 9.27 0.64
C ALA A 167 0.84 8.20 1.62
N ILE A 168 0.15 8.63 2.69
CA ILE A 168 -0.49 7.76 3.67
C ILE A 168 -2.00 7.68 3.38
N CYS A 169 -2.58 6.51 3.57
CA CYS A 169 -4.02 6.35 3.72
C CYS A 169 -4.42 6.70 5.16
N VAL A 170 -5.53 7.43 5.37
CA VAL A 170 -6.05 7.70 6.71
C VAL A 170 -6.75 6.48 7.30
N ALA A 171 -7.32 5.64 6.44
CA ALA A 171 -7.91 4.35 6.80
C ALA A 171 -6.85 3.26 6.77
N TYR A 172 -7.04 2.21 7.53
CA TYR A 172 -6.32 0.96 7.32
C TYR A 172 -6.47 0.49 5.87
N SER A 173 -5.35 0.26 5.21
CA SER A 173 -5.35 -0.15 3.79
C SER A 173 -6.04 -1.51 3.65
N GLY A 174 -6.97 -1.62 2.71
CA GLY A 174 -7.82 -2.82 2.53
C GLY A 174 -9.17 -2.76 3.25
N GLN A 175 -9.35 -1.85 4.24
CA GLN A 175 -10.55 -1.76 5.07
C GLN A 175 -11.46 -0.57 4.76
N CYS A 176 -11.18 0.17 3.68
CA CYS A 176 -11.96 1.37 3.32
C CYS A 176 -12.94 1.08 2.18
N LEU A 177 -14.23 1.22 2.44
CA LEU A 177 -15.33 1.14 1.48
C LEU A 177 -15.88 2.53 1.08
N MET A 178 -15.31 3.63 1.60
CA MET A 178 -15.86 4.97 1.42
C MET A 178 -15.95 5.38 -0.06
N SER A 179 -14.91 5.08 -0.84
CA SER A 179 -14.88 5.43 -2.26
C SER A 179 -15.85 4.57 -3.10
N SER A 180 -16.01 3.30 -2.76
CA SER A 180 -16.96 2.42 -3.46
C SER A 180 -18.40 2.76 -3.13
N MET A 181 -18.75 2.91 -1.85
CA MET A 181 -20.12 3.16 -1.40
C MET A 181 -20.64 4.53 -1.87
N ILE A 182 -19.81 5.58 -1.88
CA ILE A 182 -20.18 6.92 -2.34
C ILE A 182 -20.22 7.00 -3.87
N GLY A 183 -19.22 6.42 -4.57
CA GLY A 183 -19.04 6.67 -6.00
C GLY A 183 -18.82 5.42 -6.88
N GLY A 184 -19.02 4.20 -6.38
CA GLY A 184 -18.86 2.95 -7.13
C GLY A 184 -17.41 2.56 -7.46
N ARG A 185 -16.40 3.35 -7.00
CA ARG A 185 -14.98 3.16 -7.32
C ARG A 185 -14.24 2.49 -6.16
N SER A 186 -14.01 1.18 -6.27
CA SER A 186 -13.41 0.41 -5.18
C SER A 186 -11.92 0.72 -4.97
N GLY A 187 -11.55 1.03 -3.72
CA GLY A 187 -10.15 1.15 -3.29
C GLY A 187 -9.41 -0.19 -3.34
N ASN A 188 -10.12 -1.28 -3.03
CA ASN A 188 -9.59 -2.65 -3.06
C ASN A 188 -9.40 -3.18 -4.50
N ARG A 189 -9.97 -2.48 -5.49
CA ARG A 189 -9.79 -2.76 -6.91
C ARG A 189 -8.94 -1.69 -7.63
N GLY A 190 -8.22 -0.87 -6.84
CA GLY A 190 -7.27 0.11 -7.37
C GLY A 190 -7.87 1.40 -7.92
N ARG A 191 -9.16 1.65 -7.74
CA ARG A 191 -9.90 2.78 -8.34
C ARG A 191 -10.34 3.87 -7.35
N CYS A 192 -9.72 3.92 -6.17
CA CYS A 192 -10.07 4.88 -5.12
C CYS A 192 -10.10 6.33 -5.62
N ALA A 193 -11.23 7.03 -5.42
CA ALA A 193 -11.40 8.44 -5.74
C ALA A 193 -10.82 9.40 -4.68
N GLN A 194 -10.26 8.86 -3.58
CA GLN A 194 -9.69 9.61 -2.46
C GLN A 194 -10.70 10.56 -1.77
N PRO A 195 -11.92 10.12 -1.39
CA PRO A 195 -12.90 10.97 -0.71
C PRO A 195 -12.35 11.56 0.59
N CYS A 196 -11.45 10.87 1.30
CA CYS A 196 -10.78 11.37 2.49
C CYS A 196 -9.95 12.65 2.28
N ARG A 197 -9.64 13.03 1.03
CA ARG A 197 -8.94 14.28 0.69
C ARG A 197 -9.87 15.47 0.45
N MET A 198 -11.19 15.26 0.52
CA MET A 198 -12.18 16.32 0.37
C MET A 198 -12.36 17.09 1.68
N GLU A 199 -13.02 18.25 1.59
CA GLU A 199 -13.48 18.99 2.77
C GLU A 199 -14.67 18.32 3.43
N TYR A 200 -14.67 18.31 4.76
CA TYR A 200 -15.76 17.86 5.62
C TYR A 200 -15.99 18.86 6.74
N THR A 201 -17.23 18.94 7.22
CA THR A 201 -17.57 19.59 8.48
C THR A 201 -17.75 18.52 9.55
N LEU A 202 -16.91 18.48 10.57
CA LEU A 202 -17.14 17.67 11.75
C LEU A 202 -18.01 18.43 12.74
N LYS A 203 -19.17 17.89 13.07
CA LYS A 203 -20.16 18.50 13.95
C LYS A 203 -20.49 17.60 15.12
N GLY A 204 -20.38 18.12 16.35
CA GLY A 204 -20.91 17.50 17.56
C GLY A 204 -22.29 18.07 17.89
N GLU A 205 -23.15 17.29 18.52
CA GLU A 205 -24.48 17.76 18.96
C GLU A 205 -24.37 18.92 19.97
N LYS A 206 -23.28 18.90 20.79
CA LYS A 206 -23.03 19.87 21.87
C LYS A 206 -21.70 20.63 21.71
N SER A 207 -20.75 20.07 20.94
CA SER A 207 -19.36 20.55 20.88
C SER A 207 -19.11 21.60 19.80
N GLY A 208 -20.12 21.95 18.97
CA GLY A 208 -19.95 22.86 17.85
C GLY A 208 -19.46 22.16 16.57
N GLU A 209 -18.91 22.94 15.63
CA GLU A 209 -18.49 22.42 14.34
C GLU A 209 -17.14 22.99 13.86
N THR A 210 -16.44 22.22 13.05
CA THR A 210 -15.17 22.62 12.41
C THR A 210 -15.14 22.07 10.99
N LYS A 211 -14.75 22.93 10.02
CA LYS A 211 -14.66 22.59 8.60
C LYS A 211 -13.20 22.58 8.12
N GLY A 212 -12.85 21.63 7.26
CA GLY A 212 -11.53 21.51 6.63
C GLY A 212 -11.28 20.14 6.00
N HIS A 213 -10.05 19.91 5.55
CA HIS A 213 -9.61 18.60 5.06
C HIS A 213 -9.27 17.64 6.23
N LEU A 214 -10.26 17.38 7.09
CA LEU A 214 -10.12 16.74 8.38
C LEU A 214 -9.57 15.30 8.32
N LEU A 215 -9.74 14.63 7.18
CA LEU A 215 -9.31 13.26 6.94
C LEU A 215 -8.09 13.18 6.00
N SER A 216 -7.42 14.30 5.72
CA SER A 216 -6.30 14.36 4.76
C SER A 216 -4.94 14.35 5.49
N PRO A 217 -4.22 13.21 5.60
CA PRO A 217 -2.92 13.20 6.23
C PRO A 217 -1.84 13.85 5.36
N LYS A 218 -0.79 14.37 6.02
CA LYS A 218 0.49 14.73 5.41
C LYS A 218 1.15 13.52 4.75
N ASP A 219 2.16 13.76 3.91
CA ASP A 219 2.97 12.64 3.40
C ASP A 219 3.93 12.14 4.50
N MET A 220 4.16 10.83 4.49
CA MET A 220 5.12 10.18 5.38
C MET A 220 6.55 10.52 4.95
N CYS A 221 7.42 10.77 5.91
CA CYS A 221 8.86 10.83 5.72
C CYS A 221 9.55 10.41 7.02
N THR A 222 10.28 9.32 6.96
CA THR A 222 10.99 8.73 8.10
C THR A 222 12.50 8.81 7.94
N ILE A 223 12.99 9.76 7.14
CA ILE A 223 14.42 9.88 6.81
C ILE A 223 15.31 10.07 8.06
N GLU A 224 14.76 10.72 9.09
CA GLU A 224 15.42 10.94 10.38
C GLU A 224 15.27 9.74 11.34
N ASP A 225 14.40 8.78 11.01
CA ASP A 225 14.12 7.62 11.85
C ASP A 225 14.72 6.32 11.25
N VAL A 226 15.55 6.40 10.18
CA VAL A 226 16.06 5.22 9.45
C VAL A 226 16.90 4.32 10.35
N GLU A 227 17.68 4.87 11.29
CA GLU A 227 18.46 4.09 12.25
C GLU A 227 17.53 3.27 13.18
N ASP A 228 16.56 3.92 13.82
CA ASP A 228 15.56 3.26 14.66
C ASP A 228 14.81 2.15 13.89
N ILE A 229 14.48 2.42 12.62
CA ILE A 229 13.76 1.47 11.74
C ILE A 229 14.64 0.24 11.43
N VAL A 230 15.92 0.44 11.08
CA VAL A 230 16.86 -0.65 10.80
C VAL A 230 17.06 -1.54 12.03
N GLU A 231 17.09 -0.94 13.23
CA GLU A 231 17.21 -1.67 14.49
C GLU A 231 16.01 -2.58 14.81
N THR A 232 14.82 -2.29 14.23
CA THR A 232 13.66 -3.18 14.37
C THR A 232 13.86 -4.53 13.68
N GLY A 233 14.84 -4.64 12.79
CA GLY A 233 15.07 -5.86 12.00
C GLY A 233 14.20 -5.97 10.74
N VAL A 234 13.47 -4.90 10.36
CA VAL A 234 12.73 -4.87 9.10
C VAL A 234 13.69 -5.09 7.91
N TYR A 235 13.25 -5.88 6.94
CA TYR A 235 14.07 -6.25 5.79
C TYR A 235 14.00 -5.21 4.65
N SER A 236 12.81 -4.67 4.34
CA SER A 236 12.59 -3.83 3.17
C SER A 236 11.92 -2.50 3.51
N LEU A 237 12.53 -1.40 3.03
CA LEU A 237 12.07 -0.02 3.16
C LEU A 237 11.37 0.41 1.87
N LYS A 238 10.05 0.47 1.89
CA LYS A 238 9.22 0.75 0.71
C LYS A 238 8.89 2.22 0.56
N ILE A 239 9.16 2.75 -0.63
CA ILE A 239 8.80 4.11 -1.02
C ILE A 239 7.47 4.09 -1.78
N GLU A 240 6.47 4.89 -1.37
CA GLU A 240 5.23 5.10 -2.14
C GLU A 240 5.45 6.16 -3.22
N GLY A 241 5.08 5.88 -4.46
CA GLY A 241 5.30 6.85 -5.52
C GLY A 241 5.00 6.41 -6.96
N ARG A 242 4.28 5.31 -7.21
CA ARG A 242 4.01 4.81 -8.58
C ARG A 242 3.29 5.82 -9.49
N MET A 243 2.56 6.78 -8.92
CA MET A 243 1.91 7.88 -9.68
C MET A 243 2.71 9.18 -9.63
N LYS A 244 3.96 9.15 -9.19
CA LYS A 244 4.85 10.30 -9.12
C LYS A 244 5.75 10.37 -10.35
N ARG A 245 6.31 11.57 -10.60
CA ARG A 245 7.31 11.78 -11.66
C ARG A 245 8.59 11.01 -11.35
N ALA A 246 9.36 10.72 -12.38
CA ALA A 246 10.61 9.97 -12.26
C ALA A 246 11.66 10.70 -11.42
N GLU A 247 11.70 12.04 -11.48
CA GLU A 247 12.59 12.87 -10.65
C GLU A 247 12.30 12.71 -9.14
N TYR A 248 11.01 12.59 -8.77
CA TYR A 248 10.64 12.27 -7.39
C TYR A 248 11.22 10.92 -6.98
N VAL A 249 11.09 9.91 -7.84
CA VAL A 249 11.64 8.57 -7.56
C VAL A 249 13.15 8.65 -7.39
N ALA A 250 13.85 9.32 -8.32
CA ALA A 250 15.31 9.53 -8.25
C ALA A 250 15.73 10.17 -6.92
N GLY A 251 15.13 11.31 -6.56
CA GLY A 251 15.52 12.05 -5.38
C GLY A 251 15.17 11.34 -4.07
N VAL A 252 14.03 10.63 -3.99
CA VAL A 252 13.65 9.89 -2.79
C VAL A 252 14.54 8.67 -2.60
N VAL A 253 14.77 7.88 -3.65
CA VAL A 253 15.65 6.70 -3.59
C VAL A 253 17.08 7.09 -3.19
N ASP A 254 17.63 8.15 -3.79
CA ASP A 254 18.97 8.66 -3.48
C ASP A 254 19.14 8.99 -1.99
N ASN A 255 18.15 9.69 -1.40
CA ASN A 255 18.17 10.05 0.01
C ASN A 255 18.05 8.84 0.94
N TYR A 256 17.09 7.94 0.69
CA TYR A 256 16.94 6.74 1.53
C TYR A 256 18.11 5.78 1.39
N LYS A 257 18.71 5.63 0.19
CA LYS A 257 19.91 4.81 0.00
C LYS A 257 21.08 5.38 0.80
N LYS A 258 21.31 6.69 0.75
CA LYS A 258 22.35 7.37 1.55
C LYS A 258 22.10 7.24 3.06
N ALA A 259 20.85 7.34 3.51
CA ALA A 259 20.50 7.16 4.92
C ALA A 259 20.75 5.72 5.40
N VAL A 260 20.37 4.72 4.60
CA VAL A 260 20.67 3.31 4.87
C VAL A 260 22.19 3.06 4.87
N ASP A 261 22.92 3.60 3.89
CA ASP A 261 24.38 3.48 3.81
C ASP A 261 25.08 4.14 5.00
N LYS A 262 24.53 5.25 5.56
CA LYS A 262 25.02 5.85 6.81
C LYS A 262 24.93 4.86 7.96
N VAL A 263 23.79 4.19 8.11
CA VAL A 263 23.56 3.23 9.21
C VAL A 263 24.39 1.96 9.05
N LEU A 264 24.43 1.38 7.83
CA LEU A 264 25.09 0.09 7.60
C LEU A 264 26.61 0.19 7.40
N TYR A 265 27.08 1.28 6.78
CA TYR A 265 28.48 1.42 6.35
C TYR A 265 29.17 2.66 6.93
N HIS A 266 28.51 3.37 7.87
CA HIS A 266 29.02 4.58 8.54
C HIS A 266 29.43 5.69 7.57
N LYS A 267 28.76 5.78 6.40
CA LYS A 267 28.98 6.83 5.43
C LYS A 267 28.39 8.15 5.94
N LYS A 268 28.99 9.28 5.51
CA LYS A 268 28.46 10.61 5.86
C LYS A 268 27.15 10.90 5.12
N TYR A 269 26.14 11.31 5.83
CA TYR A 269 24.87 11.80 5.30
C TYR A 269 24.25 12.81 6.26
N ASP A 270 23.79 13.94 5.73
CA ASP A 270 23.05 14.96 6.46
C ASP A 270 21.53 14.78 6.27
N GLU A 271 20.86 14.26 7.27
CA GLU A 271 19.43 13.94 7.24
C GLU A 271 18.57 15.20 7.13
N GLN A 272 19.00 16.33 7.72
CA GLN A 272 18.27 17.59 7.65
C GLN A 272 18.32 18.19 6.24
N ALA A 273 19.49 18.15 5.61
CA ALA A 273 19.63 18.53 4.20
C ALA A 273 18.81 17.62 3.28
N GLY A 274 18.87 16.31 3.52
CA GLY A 274 18.05 15.33 2.80
C GLY A 274 16.55 15.58 2.95
N LYS A 275 16.05 15.78 4.17
CA LYS A 275 14.65 16.11 4.44
C LYS A 275 14.21 17.40 3.74
N ARG A 276 15.08 18.42 3.71
CA ARG A 276 14.82 19.67 2.99
C ARG A 276 14.71 19.44 1.47
N GLN A 277 15.57 18.60 0.89
CA GLN A 277 15.47 18.20 -0.52
C GLN A 277 14.16 17.45 -0.81
N LEU A 278 13.79 16.50 0.04
CA LEU A 278 12.53 15.73 -0.08
C LEU A 278 11.29 16.64 -0.03
N LEU A 279 11.28 17.69 0.82
CA LEU A 279 10.20 18.69 0.87
C LEU A 279 10.04 19.44 -0.47
N GLN A 280 11.12 19.65 -1.21
CA GLN A 280 11.11 20.34 -2.50
C GLN A 280 10.66 19.44 -3.66
N LEU A 281 10.71 18.12 -3.50
CA LEU A 281 10.18 17.17 -4.48
C LEU A 281 8.66 17.08 -4.40
N PHE A 282 8.12 16.84 -3.23
CA PHE A 282 6.68 16.79 -2.99
C PHE A 282 6.34 16.67 -1.50
N ASN A 283 5.39 17.50 -1.02
CA ASN A 283 4.81 17.35 0.31
C ASN A 283 3.41 17.96 0.39
N ARG A 284 2.58 17.46 1.34
CA ARG A 284 1.28 18.03 1.72
C ARG A 284 1.40 18.68 3.09
N SER A 285 1.60 20.01 3.12
CA SER A 285 1.76 20.79 4.37
C SER A 285 2.87 20.27 5.29
N GLY A 286 4.00 19.84 4.71
CA GLY A 286 5.11 19.22 5.39
C GLY A 286 5.00 17.71 5.47
N PHE A 287 5.80 17.11 6.37
CA PHE A 287 5.89 15.67 6.56
C PHE A 287 5.40 15.23 7.94
N THR A 288 5.12 13.93 8.06
CA THR A 288 4.90 13.23 9.32
C THR A 288 5.67 11.90 9.32
N ASN A 289 6.15 11.46 10.48
CA ASN A 289 6.61 10.07 10.64
C ASN A 289 5.46 9.11 10.97
N ALA A 290 4.24 9.55 10.73
CA ALA A 290 3.01 8.80 10.95
C ALA A 290 2.91 8.23 12.36
N TYR A 291 2.57 6.94 12.45
CA TYR A 291 2.29 6.26 13.69
C TYR A 291 3.53 5.69 14.40
N LEU A 292 4.71 5.74 13.78
CA LEU A 292 5.93 5.09 14.28
C LEU A 292 6.27 5.44 15.74
N LYS A 293 6.06 6.71 16.11
CA LYS A 293 6.28 7.21 17.48
C LYS A 293 4.94 7.58 18.15
N LYS A 294 3.88 6.79 17.88
CA LYS A 294 2.53 6.92 18.50
C LYS A 294 1.82 8.26 18.21
N ASN A 295 2.20 8.97 17.16
CA ASN A 295 1.51 10.19 16.75
C ASN A 295 0.23 9.85 16.00
N THR A 296 -0.92 10.11 16.62
CA THR A 296 -2.27 9.90 16.06
C THR A 296 -3.12 11.18 16.16
N GLY A 297 -2.45 12.33 16.40
CA GLY A 297 -3.09 13.63 16.61
C GLY A 297 -3.21 14.50 15.36
N LYS A 298 -3.69 15.73 15.56
CA LYS A 298 -3.87 16.72 14.50
C LYS A 298 -2.60 17.03 13.71
N ASP A 299 -1.43 16.87 14.33
CA ASP A 299 -0.14 17.22 13.74
C ASP A 299 0.22 16.41 12.50
N MET A 300 -0.37 15.21 12.35
CA MET A 300 -0.18 14.38 11.16
C MET A 300 -1.08 14.77 9.99
N MET A 301 -1.99 15.75 10.15
CA MET A 301 -3.01 16.08 9.15
C MET A 301 -2.68 17.36 8.37
N SER A 302 -3.09 17.39 7.11
CA SER A 302 -3.01 18.53 6.20
C SER A 302 -4.39 19.19 6.06
N PHE A 303 -4.81 19.94 7.09
CA PHE A 303 -6.15 20.51 7.17
C PHE A 303 -6.49 21.54 6.09
N ASN A 304 -5.49 22.32 5.62
CA ASN A 304 -5.73 23.47 4.76
C ASN A 304 -5.75 23.12 3.26
N SER A 305 -5.00 22.11 2.84
CA SER A 305 -4.90 21.74 1.42
C SER A 305 -4.38 20.31 1.22
N PRO A 306 -5.01 19.52 0.35
CA PRO A 306 -4.52 18.17 0.00
C PRO A 306 -3.47 18.21 -1.13
N LYS A 307 -3.10 19.38 -1.64
CA LYS A 307 -2.18 19.57 -2.78
C LYS A 307 -0.74 19.69 -2.32
N ASN A 308 0.22 19.64 -3.28
CA ASN A 308 1.63 19.93 -3.00
C ASN A 308 1.78 21.35 -2.44
N SER A 309 2.38 21.46 -1.26
CA SER A 309 2.56 22.76 -0.59
C SER A 309 3.90 23.41 -0.91
N GLY A 310 4.95 22.63 -1.18
CA GLY A 310 6.32 23.13 -1.30
C GLY A 310 6.91 23.57 0.05
N ILE A 311 7.96 24.40 0.00
CA ILE A 311 8.65 24.97 1.17
C ILE A 311 8.30 26.46 1.27
N SER A 312 8.03 26.95 2.51
CA SER A 312 7.77 28.38 2.76
C SER A 312 8.95 29.24 2.35
N LEU A 313 8.67 30.21 1.48
CA LEU A 313 9.63 31.25 1.06
C LEU A 313 9.61 32.47 1.95
N GLY A 314 8.49 32.74 2.60
CA GLY A 314 8.28 33.91 3.45
C GLY A 314 6.97 34.64 3.14
N VAL A 315 6.78 35.78 3.80
CA VAL A 315 5.55 36.59 3.68
C VAL A 315 5.85 37.88 2.92
N VAL A 316 4.96 38.24 2.01
CA VAL A 316 5.06 39.46 1.20
C VAL A 316 4.82 40.71 2.08
N ASP A 317 5.75 41.66 2.04
CA ASP A 317 5.70 42.90 2.80
C ASP A 317 4.79 44.00 2.15
N LYS A 318 4.81 45.20 2.74
CA LYS A 318 4.00 46.35 2.24
C LYS A 318 4.42 46.84 0.86
N SER A 319 5.69 46.64 0.46
CA SER A 319 6.26 47.04 -0.81
C SER A 319 6.09 45.99 -1.92
N GLY A 320 5.52 44.85 -1.58
CA GLY A 320 5.40 43.70 -2.50
C GLY A 320 6.68 42.90 -2.63
N ASP A 321 7.65 43.13 -1.73
CA ASP A 321 8.88 42.38 -1.64
C ASP A 321 8.77 41.23 -0.61
N ILE A 322 9.69 40.27 -0.69
CA ILE A 322 9.77 39.14 0.21
C ILE A 322 11.22 38.94 0.64
N VAL A 323 11.45 38.72 1.93
CA VAL A 323 12.73 38.18 2.42
C VAL A 323 12.67 36.67 2.31
N ILE A 324 13.45 36.09 1.40
CA ILE A 324 13.38 34.67 1.08
C ILE A 324 14.09 33.78 2.11
N LYS A 325 13.43 32.67 2.45
CA LYS A 325 13.94 31.66 3.39
C LYS A 325 14.68 30.51 2.70
N GLU A 326 14.59 30.44 1.38
CA GLU A 326 15.21 29.42 0.52
C GLU A 326 15.80 30.07 -0.73
N ASP A 327 16.88 29.48 -1.28
CA ASP A 327 17.44 29.90 -2.55
C ASP A 327 16.41 29.83 -3.67
N LEU A 328 16.41 30.81 -4.57
CA LEU A 328 15.53 30.88 -5.73
C LEU A 328 16.31 31.03 -7.03
N ALA A 329 15.75 30.47 -8.10
CA ALA A 329 16.21 30.66 -9.46
C ALA A 329 15.03 30.84 -10.42
N ILE A 330 15.28 31.49 -11.56
CA ILE A 330 14.30 31.57 -12.65
C ILE A 330 13.89 30.16 -13.08
N GLY A 331 12.59 29.94 -13.29
CA GLY A 331 12.03 28.62 -13.60
C GLY A 331 11.50 27.85 -12.39
N ASP A 332 11.81 28.30 -11.15
CA ASP A 332 11.22 27.71 -9.95
C ASP A 332 9.68 27.88 -9.94
N GLY A 333 8.96 26.89 -9.41
CA GLY A 333 7.52 26.96 -9.20
C GLY A 333 7.20 27.66 -7.88
N ILE A 334 6.40 28.71 -7.93
CA ILE A 334 5.93 29.45 -6.77
C ILE A 334 4.44 29.20 -6.56
N ARG A 335 4.03 29.01 -5.31
CA ARG A 335 2.64 28.81 -4.90
C ARG A 335 2.27 29.77 -3.77
N TYR A 336 1.02 30.24 -3.80
CA TYR A 336 0.39 31.01 -2.73
C TYR A 336 -1.12 30.76 -2.79
N ARG A 337 -1.79 30.68 -1.65
CA ARG A 337 -3.21 30.30 -1.58
C ARG A 337 -3.50 29.07 -2.46
N ASP A 338 -4.48 29.15 -3.37
CA ASP A 338 -4.85 28.09 -4.34
C ASP A 338 -4.22 28.26 -5.73
N LYS A 339 -3.37 29.27 -5.90
CA LYS A 339 -2.73 29.66 -7.16
C LYS A 339 -1.25 29.31 -7.18
N GLY A 340 -0.66 29.32 -8.38
CA GLY A 340 0.78 29.15 -8.57
C GLY A 340 1.23 29.69 -9.92
N PHE A 341 2.53 30.01 -10.01
CA PHE A 341 3.16 30.47 -11.24
C PHE A 341 4.60 29.94 -11.34
N THR A 342 5.15 29.94 -12.55
CA THR A 342 6.58 29.72 -12.77
C THR A 342 7.30 31.06 -12.68
N LEU A 343 8.37 31.11 -11.88
CA LEU A 343 9.16 32.30 -11.65
C LEU A 343 9.89 32.71 -12.93
N SER A 344 9.50 33.83 -13.52
CA SER A 344 10.05 34.34 -14.78
C SER A 344 11.10 35.42 -14.60
N LYS A 345 11.09 36.15 -13.45
CA LYS A 345 12.00 37.26 -13.17
C LYS A 345 12.14 37.46 -11.66
N ILE A 346 13.35 37.77 -11.22
CA ILE A 346 13.70 38.14 -9.84
C ILE A 346 14.33 39.54 -9.87
N VAL A 347 13.84 40.44 -9.01
CA VAL A 347 14.46 41.78 -8.82
C VAL A 347 15.05 41.83 -7.41
N HIS A 348 16.34 42.08 -7.30
CA HIS A 348 17.08 42.24 -6.05
C HIS A 348 17.82 43.58 -6.08
N ASN A 349 17.62 44.43 -5.08
CA ASN A 349 18.20 45.77 -4.99
C ASN A 349 18.00 46.63 -6.29
N GLY A 350 16.82 46.53 -6.90
CA GLY A 350 16.49 47.24 -8.13
C GLY A 350 16.99 46.61 -9.44
N ASN A 351 17.84 45.58 -9.37
CA ASN A 351 18.41 44.91 -10.53
C ASN A 351 17.75 43.55 -10.78
N GLU A 352 17.61 43.21 -12.06
CA GLU A 352 17.18 41.89 -12.46
C GLU A 352 18.32 40.86 -12.28
N VAL A 353 18.02 39.77 -11.58
CA VAL A 353 18.97 38.68 -11.31
C VAL A 353 18.40 37.33 -11.73
N LYS A 354 19.25 36.35 -12.07
CA LYS A 354 18.82 34.99 -12.43
C LYS A 354 18.52 34.11 -11.22
N SER A 355 19.13 34.43 -10.07
CA SER A 355 18.97 33.70 -8.82
C SER A 355 19.13 34.65 -7.62
N ALA A 356 18.59 34.25 -6.48
CA ALA A 356 18.73 34.95 -5.21
C ALA A 356 18.97 33.94 -4.08
N LYS A 357 19.69 34.35 -3.04
CA LYS A 357 20.07 33.51 -1.91
C LYS A 357 19.16 33.71 -0.72
N ARG A 358 19.08 32.70 0.13
CA ARG A 358 18.38 32.79 1.42
C ARG A 358 18.83 34.04 2.19
N GLY A 359 17.85 34.83 2.63
CA GLY A 359 18.04 36.11 3.33
C GLY A 359 17.94 37.33 2.42
N ASP A 360 18.00 37.18 1.09
CA ASP A 360 17.84 38.31 0.18
C ASP A 360 16.40 38.83 0.22
N LYS A 361 16.27 40.18 0.09
CA LYS A 361 14.98 40.83 -0.11
C LYS A 361 14.74 41.01 -1.59
N VAL A 362 13.70 40.36 -2.14
CA VAL A 362 13.44 40.30 -3.59
C VAL A 362 11.99 40.54 -3.93
N LYS A 363 11.77 40.99 -5.17
CA LYS A 363 10.46 41.04 -5.82
C LYS A 363 10.39 39.96 -6.90
N LEU A 364 9.30 39.18 -6.91
CA LEU A 364 9.14 38.02 -7.81
C LEU A 364 8.08 38.33 -8.88
N TYR A 365 8.28 37.79 -10.08
CA TYR A 365 7.36 38.00 -11.21
C TYR A 365 6.91 36.66 -11.81
N PRO A 366 5.63 36.57 -12.27
CA PRO A 366 4.62 37.66 -12.30
C PRO A 366 4.10 38.01 -10.89
N ILE A 367 3.71 39.29 -10.71
CA ILE A 367 3.10 39.80 -9.47
C ILE A 367 1.60 39.53 -9.52
N ASP A 368 1.15 38.39 -8.99
CA ASP A 368 -0.27 38.06 -8.80
C ASP A 368 -0.61 37.84 -7.31
N TYR A 369 0.37 38.03 -6.44
CA TYR A 369 0.27 37.95 -4.99
C TYR A 369 0.14 39.33 -4.36
N LYS A 370 -0.35 39.40 -3.10
CA LYS A 370 -0.62 40.63 -2.36
C LYS A 370 0.15 40.65 -1.04
N LYS A 371 0.27 41.84 -0.43
CA LYS A 371 0.76 42.01 0.94
C LYS A 371 0.09 41.01 1.90
N GLY A 372 0.88 40.38 2.68
CA GLY A 372 0.47 39.38 3.67
C GLY A 372 0.33 37.96 3.12
N ASP A 373 0.45 37.74 1.81
CA ASP A 373 0.48 36.40 1.25
C ASP A 373 1.78 35.69 1.64
N GLU A 374 1.67 34.47 2.11
CA GLU A 374 2.80 33.57 2.27
C GLU A 374 3.05 32.84 0.95
N LEU A 375 4.27 32.96 0.43
CA LEU A 375 4.72 32.30 -0.79
C LEU A 375 5.48 31.02 -0.45
N PHE A 376 5.34 30.01 -1.32
CA PHE A 376 5.98 28.70 -1.19
C PHE A 376 6.71 28.34 -2.49
N LYS A 377 7.90 27.78 -2.37
CA LYS A 377 8.62 27.14 -3.48
C LYS A 377 8.08 25.72 -3.66
N SER A 378 7.25 25.52 -4.68
CA SER A 378 6.56 24.27 -4.95
C SER A 378 7.28 23.35 -5.95
N LEU A 379 8.27 23.90 -6.68
CA LEU A 379 9.17 23.18 -7.57
C LEU A 379 10.54 23.86 -7.53
N ASN A 380 11.60 23.06 -7.39
CA ASN A 380 12.98 23.50 -7.51
C ASN A 380 13.52 23.08 -8.88
N LYS A 381 13.59 24.03 -9.83
CA LYS A 381 14.01 23.75 -11.22
C LYS A 381 15.42 23.15 -11.27
N GLN A 382 16.37 23.71 -10.54
CA GLN A 382 17.75 23.22 -10.51
C GLN A 382 17.82 21.76 -10.02
N LEU A 383 17.13 21.43 -8.92
CA LEU A 383 17.07 20.06 -8.42
C LEU A 383 16.51 19.07 -9.45
N PHE A 384 15.45 19.48 -10.16
CA PHE A 384 14.84 18.62 -11.18
C PHE A 384 15.78 18.44 -12.38
N ASP A 385 16.49 19.49 -12.81
CA ASP A 385 17.48 19.41 -13.90
C ASP A 385 18.66 18.50 -13.52
N GLU A 386 19.17 18.58 -12.28
CA GLU A 386 20.23 17.71 -11.77
C GLU A 386 19.80 16.23 -11.72
N LEU A 387 18.50 15.96 -11.54
CA LEU A 387 17.98 14.59 -11.52
C LEU A 387 17.69 14.04 -12.92
N GLU A 388 17.54 14.90 -13.95
CA GLU A 388 17.13 14.50 -15.30
C GLU A 388 18.08 13.49 -15.97
N GLU A 389 19.38 13.59 -15.70
CA GLU A 389 20.37 12.66 -16.27
C GLU A 389 20.13 11.20 -15.82
N TYR A 390 19.59 11.00 -14.60
CA TYR A 390 19.32 9.67 -14.02
C TYR A 390 18.03 9.04 -14.54
N LEU A 391 17.21 9.79 -15.29
CA LEU A 391 15.99 9.28 -15.94
C LEU A 391 16.30 8.54 -17.24
N LYS A 392 17.52 8.67 -17.75
CA LYS A 392 17.95 8.02 -18.98
C LYS A 392 18.42 6.59 -18.73
N PRO A 393 18.17 5.65 -19.65
CA PRO A 393 18.68 4.30 -19.53
C PRO A 393 20.21 4.31 -19.52
N TYR A 394 20.78 3.40 -18.78
CA TYR A 394 22.22 3.13 -18.77
C TYR A 394 23.12 4.30 -18.29
N SER A 395 22.59 5.28 -17.53
CA SER A 395 23.37 6.34 -16.91
C SER A 395 24.35 5.79 -15.87
N LYS A 396 23.95 4.75 -15.14
CA LYS A 396 24.85 3.98 -14.28
C LYS A 396 25.52 2.87 -15.11
N LYS A 397 26.82 2.66 -14.90
CA LYS A 397 27.57 1.58 -15.56
C LYS A 397 28.13 0.60 -14.54
N ILE A 398 28.16 -0.67 -14.94
CA ILE A 398 28.84 -1.75 -14.21
C ILE A 398 30.21 -1.95 -14.84
N SER A 399 31.28 -1.75 -14.07
CA SER A 399 32.64 -1.93 -14.54
C SER A 399 33.01 -3.42 -14.64
N LEU A 400 33.57 -3.79 -15.77
CA LEU A 400 34.09 -5.13 -16.06
C LEU A 400 35.60 -5.09 -16.27
N ASN A 401 36.29 -6.15 -15.83
CA ASN A 401 37.69 -6.40 -16.08
C ASN A 401 37.82 -7.44 -17.20
N ALA A 402 38.61 -7.14 -18.21
CA ALA A 402 38.80 -8.00 -19.38
C ALA A 402 40.24 -8.43 -19.53
N VAL A 403 40.45 -9.65 -19.97
CA VAL A 403 41.76 -10.17 -20.43
C VAL A 403 41.67 -10.38 -21.94
N VAL A 404 42.61 -9.82 -22.66
CA VAL A 404 42.66 -9.85 -24.14
C VAL A 404 43.89 -10.62 -24.59
N ASN A 405 43.67 -11.50 -25.59
CA ASN A 405 44.76 -12.15 -26.31
C ASN A 405 44.80 -11.60 -27.74
N PHE A 406 45.95 -10.99 -28.12
CA PHE A 406 46.13 -10.34 -29.41
C PHE A 406 47.44 -10.80 -30.04
N GLU A 407 47.38 -11.91 -30.79
CA GLU A 407 48.55 -12.53 -31.40
C GLU A 407 48.35 -12.61 -32.93
N VAL A 408 49.37 -12.37 -33.73
CA VAL A 408 49.34 -12.41 -35.16
C VAL A 408 48.99 -13.84 -35.65
N ASP A 409 48.21 -13.92 -36.71
CA ASP A 409 47.65 -15.13 -37.33
C ASP A 409 46.73 -15.97 -36.43
N LYS A 410 46.30 -15.40 -35.27
CA LYS A 410 45.27 -16.00 -34.42
C LYS A 410 44.06 -15.08 -34.26
N PRO A 411 42.85 -15.65 -34.01
CA PRO A 411 41.69 -14.83 -33.67
C PRO A 411 41.98 -14.04 -32.38
N VAL A 412 41.65 -12.74 -32.38
CA VAL A 412 41.66 -11.96 -31.12
C VAL A 412 40.61 -12.56 -30.18
N SER A 413 40.98 -12.72 -28.90
CA SER A 413 40.01 -13.14 -27.89
C SER A 413 39.87 -12.15 -26.75
N ILE A 414 38.68 -12.07 -26.18
CA ILE A 414 38.39 -11.30 -24.97
C ILE A 414 37.70 -12.21 -23.94
N LYS A 415 38.23 -12.23 -22.73
CA LYS A 415 37.71 -13.00 -21.59
C LYS A 415 37.31 -12.04 -20.50
N ILE A 416 36.17 -12.28 -19.88
CA ILE A 416 35.63 -11.53 -18.75
C ILE A 416 35.08 -12.50 -17.72
N ASN A 417 35.53 -12.41 -16.46
CA ASN A 417 34.84 -13.07 -15.34
C ASN A 417 33.82 -12.11 -14.76
N TYR A 418 32.57 -12.51 -14.72
CA TYR A 418 31.48 -11.75 -14.10
C TYR A 418 30.67 -12.65 -13.17
N LYS A 419 30.62 -12.31 -11.89
CA LYS A 419 29.92 -13.08 -10.84
C LYS A 419 30.29 -14.57 -10.79
N GLY A 420 31.57 -14.88 -11.01
CA GLY A 420 32.11 -16.23 -10.97
C GLY A 420 31.90 -17.06 -12.23
N ASN A 421 31.30 -16.50 -13.28
CA ASN A 421 31.17 -17.13 -14.58
C ASN A 421 32.17 -16.51 -15.57
N ASP A 422 32.83 -17.38 -16.38
CA ASP A 422 33.76 -16.95 -17.40
C ASP A 422 33.06 -16.83 -18.74
N TYR A 423 33.24 -15.69 -19.37
CA TYR A 423 32.72 -15.38 -20.68
C TYR A 423 33.88 -15.13 -21.64
N GLU A 424 33.88 -15.79 -22.77
CA GLU A 424 34.89 -15.62 -23.81
C GLU A 424 34.21 -15.44 -25.18
N VAL A 425 34.77 -14.52 -25.97
CA VAL A 425 34.38 -14.31 -27.35
C VAL A 425 35.64 -14.24 -28.22
N LEU A 426 35.61 -14.89 -29.38
CA LEU A 426 36.63 -14.83 -30.39
C LEU A 426 36.20 -13.85 -31.47
N GLY A 427 37.09 -12.97 -31.89
CA GLY A 427 36.88 -12.05 -32.99
C GLY A 427 37.62 -12.49 -34.26
N GLU A 428 37.84 -11.54 -35.16
CA GLU A 428 38.57 -11.76 -36.40
C GLU A 428 40.06 -12.09 -36.16
N VAL A 429 40.70 -12.66 -37.15
CA VAL A 429 42.14 -13.00 -37.10
C VAL A 429 42.98 -11.74 -37.15
N VAL A 430 43.93 -11.60 -36.24
CA VAL A 430 44.89 -10.50 -36.21
C VAL A 430 45.88 -10.67 -37.36
N GLN A 431 45.96 -9.67 -38.22
CA GLN A 431 46.83 -9.68 -39.41
C GLN A 431 48.21 -9.12 -39.06
N LYS A 432 49.23 -9.54 -39.80
CA LYS A 432 50.54 -8.92 -39.71
C LYS A 432 50.46 -7.46 -40.19
N ALA A 433 51.00 -6.54 -39.41
CA ALA A 433 50.98 -5.13 -39.75
C ALA A 433 51.94 -4.81 -40.91
N GLU A 434 51.43 -4.22 -42.02
CA GLU A 434 52.28 -3.81 -43.18
C GLU A 434 52.94 -2.43 -42.94
N LYS A 435 52.28 -1.50 -42.27
CA LYS A 435 52.78 -0.12 -42.09
C LYS A 435 52.82 0.35 -40.60
N ARG A 436 51.71 0.21 -39.90
CA ARG A 436 51.56 0.68 -38.51
C ARG A 436 50.77 -0.34 -37.68
N PRO A 437 51.39 -1.06 -36.75
CA PRO A 437 50.68 -1.96 -35.86
C PRO A 437 49.74 -1.19 -34.93
N LEU A 438 48.73 -1.87 -34.38
CA LEU A 438 47.95 -1.37 -33.27
C LEU A 438 48.72 -1.50 -31.96
N ASP A 439 48.85 -0.43 -31.24
CA ASP A 439 49.40 -0.45 -29.88
C ASP A 439 48.30 -0.83 -28.85
N GLN A 440 48.72 -1.25 -27.69
CA GLN A 440 47.81 -1.65 -26.61
C GLN A 440 46.83 -0.54 -26.20
N GLU A 441 47.28 0.74 -26.23
CA GLU A 441 46.40 1.85 -25.81
C GLU A 441 45.27 2.09 -26.80
N ARG A 442 45.47 1.97 -28.08
CA ARG A 442 44.41 2.06 -29.10
C ARG A 442 43.40 0.93 -29.01
N ILE A 443 43.86 -0.29 -28.68
CA ILE A 443 42.96 -1.43 -28.44
C ILE A 443 42.12 -1.16 -27.17
N LYS A 444 42.75 -0.72 -26.08
CA LYS A 444 42.06 -0.33 -24.84
C LYS A 444 41.02 0.77 -25.07
N GLU A 445 41.39 1.83 -25.82
CA GLU A 445 40.45 2.92 -26.16
C GLU A 445 39.21 2.41 -26.93
N ALA A 446 39.38 1.48 -27.89
CA ALA A 446 38.30 0.91 -28.66
C ALA A 446 37.35 0.04 -27.77
N LEU A 447 37.93 -0.78 -26.90
CA LEU A 447 37.22 -1.67 -26.03
C LEU A 447 36.56 -0.96 -24.81
N LYS A 448 37.12 0.15 -24.32
CA LYS A 448 36.53 0.96 -23.23
C LYS A 448 35.30 1.77 -23.64
N LYS A 449 35.04 1.97 -24.93
CA LYS A 449 33.87 2.71 -25.36
C LYS A 449 32.59 2.03 -24.85
N SER A 450 31.72 2.76 -24.19
CA SER A 450 30.44 2.25 -23.72
C SER A 450 29.29 2.90 -24.50
N GLY A 451 28.42 2.10 -25.08
CA GLY A 451 27.18 2.56 -25.70
C GLY A 451 25.99 2.53 -24.73
N GLU A 452 24.79 2.37 -25.25
CA GLU A 452 23.54 2.21 -24.49
C GLU A 452 23.40 0.79 -23.94
N VAL A 453 24.29 0.42 -22.99
CA VAL A 453 24.34 -0.89 -22.33
C VAL A 453 24.72 -0.72 -20.85
N ALA A 454 24.34 -1.68 -20.01
CA ALA A 454 24.62 -1.63 -18.58
C ALA A 454 26.11 -1.74 -18.23
N PHE A 455 26.87 -2.47 -19.06
CA PHE A 455 28.27 -2.83 -18.79
C PHE A 455 29.26 -1.90 -19.49
N LYS A 456 30.41 -1.66 -18.82
CA LYS A 456 31.56 -0.94 -19.38
C LYS A 456 32.82 -1.72 -19.03
N ILE A 457 33.65 -1.99 -20.04
CA ILE A 457 34.98 -2.57 -19.82
C ILE A 457 35.86 -1.44 -19.31
N GLU A 458 36.42 -1.55 -18.11
CA GLU A 458 37.20 -0.51 -17.48
C GLU A 458 38.68 -0.86 -17.40
N ASN A 459 39.01 -2.05 -16.94
CA ASN A 459 40.37 -2.55 -16.86
C ASN A 459 40.58 -3.63 -17.94
N ILE A 460 41.70 -3.48 -18.68
CA ILE A 460 42.05 -4.40 -19.77
C ILE A 460 43.49 -4.82 -19.58
N GLU A 461 43.69 -6.11 -19.41
CA GLU A 461 45.03 -6.75 -19.34
C GLU A 461 45.23 -7.59 -20.61
N PHE A 462 46.47 -7.69 -21.07
CA PHE A 462 46.84 -8.56 -22.18
C PHE A 462 47.50 -9.83 -21.64
N GLU A 463 46.94 -10.98 -21.97
CA GLU A 463 47.56 -12.28 -21.70
C GLU A 463 48.75 -12.47 -22.65
N ASN A 464 48.53 -12.22 -23.96
CA ASN A 464 49.55 -12.14 -24.98
C ASN A 464 49.30 -10.93 -25.87
N PHE A 465 50.37 -10.31 -26.34
CA PHE A 465 50.27 -9.18 -27.26
C PHE A 465 51.44 -9.22 -28.27
N GLU A 466 51.11 -9.14 -29.56
CA GLU A 466 52.04 -9.02 -30.65
C GLU A 466 51.70 -7.82 -31.54
N ASP A 467 52.71 -7.27 -32.22
CA ASP A 467 52.57 -6.12 -33.13
C ASP A 467 51.81 -6.51 -34.41
N GLY A 468 50.49 -6.51 -34.32
CA GLY A 468 49.55 -6.89 -35.38
C GLY A 468 48.67 -5.73 -35.83
N PHE A 469 47.83 -6.00 -36.84
CA PHE A 469 46.85 -5.10 -37.41
C PHE A 469 45.47 -5.70 -37.34
N MET A 470 44.48 -4.88 -36.93
CA MET A 470 43.06 -5.19 -36.99
C MET A 470 42.29 -3.89 -37.22
N ARG A 471 41.10 -3.97 -37.86
CA ARG A 471 40.24 -2.80 -37.99
C ARG A 471 39.62 -2.46 -36.62
N VAL A 472 39.53 -1.18 -36.32
CA VAL A 472 38.87 -0.70 -35.07
C VAL A 472 37.40 -1.12 -35.04
N SER A 473 36.74 -1.29 -36.19
CA SER A 473 35.39 -1.84 -36.28
C SER A 473 35.25 -3.26 -35.72
N ASP A 474 36.29 -4.09 -35.93
CA ASP A 474 36.26 -5.49 -35.47
C ASP A 474 36.48 -5.58 -33.95
N LEU A 475 37.31 -4.71 -33.38
CA LEU A 475 37.40 -4.53 -31.93
C LEU A 475 36.11 -4.02 -31.31
N ASN A 476 35.39 -3.13 -32.00
CA ASN A 476 34.06 -2.66 -31.54
C ASN A 476 33.02 -3.75 -31.64
N ASN A 477 33.09 -4.68 -32.62
CA ASN A 477 32.23 -5.84 -32.69
C ASN A 477 32.53 -6.80 -31.55
N LEU A 478 33.82 -7.15 -31.33
CA LEU A 478 34.25 -8.03 -30.25
C LEU A 478 33.74 -7.54 -28.87
N ARG A 479 33.84 -6.23 -28.62
CA ARG A 479 33.29 -5.59 -27.43
C ARG A 479 31.76 -5.77 -27.34
N ARG A 480 31.02 -5.52 -28.43
CA ARG A 480 29.57 -5.67 -28.45
C ARG A 480 29.15 -7.10 -28.17
N ASP A 481 29.82 -8.04 -28.81
CA ASP A 481 29.50 -9.47 -28.70
C ASP A 481 29.70 -10.00 -27.27
N ILE A 482 30.80 -9.63 -26.60
CA ILE A 482 31.05 -10.06 -25.21
C ILE A 482 30.02 -9.44 -24.24
N ILE A 483 29.71 -8.14 -24.40
CA ILE A 483 28.71 -7.46 -23.56
C ILE A 483 27.31 -8.06 -23.79
N GLU A 484 26.94 -8.32 -25.04
CA GLU A 484 25.66 -8.95 -25.38
C GLU A 484 25.57 -10.37 -24.81
N LYS A 485 26.66 -11.16 -24.91
CA LYS A 485 26.74 -12.50 -24.31
C LYS A 485 26.50 -12.46 -22.81
N ILE A 486 27.21 -11.58 -22.08
CA ILE A 486 27.03 -11.40 -20.63
C ILE A 486 25.58 -11.00 -20.32
N THR A 487 25.04 -10.01 -21.02
CA THR A 487 23.66 -9.52 -20.78
C THR A 487 22.64 -10.63 -21.02
N LYS A 488 22.74 -11.38 -22.12
CA LYS A 488 21.84 -12.50 -22.42
C LYS A 488 21.89 -13.60 -21.37
N GLU A 489 23.08 -13.98 -20.92
CA GLU A 489 23.21 -15.03 -19.91
C GLU A 489 22.68 -14.59 -18.54
N VAL A 490 22.96 -13.33 -18.12
CA VAL A 490 22.40 -12.77 -16.89
C VAL A 490 20.86 -12.78 -16.93
N CYS A 491 20.25 -12.31 -18.02
CA CYS A 491 18.80 -12.33 -18.16
C CYS A 491 18.23 -13.75 -18.20
N ARG A 492 18.90 -14.69 -18.92
CA ARG A 492 18.48 -16.10 -19.02
C ARG A 492 18.52 -16.82 -17.67
N SER A 493 19.47 -16.52 -16.80
CA SER A 493 19.59 -17.17 -15.50
C SER A 493 18.37 -16.98 -14.60
N HIS A 494 17.56 -15.94 -14.83
CA HIS A 494 16.33 -15.65 -14.11
C HIS A 494 15.08 -16.26 -14.76
N ARG A 495 15.15 -16.76 -16.01
CA ARG A 495 14.03 -17.39 -16.71
C ARG A 495 13.66 -18.72 -16.07
N ARG A 496 12.37 -19.01 -16.00
CA ARG A 496 11.84 -20.24 -15.39
C ARG A 496 10.95 -20.98 -16.40
N LYS A 497 10.95 -22.31 -16.32
CA LYS A 497 9.99 -23.12 -17.08
C LYS A 497 8.71 -23.26 -16.27
N ARG A 498 7.58 -23.10 -16.91
CA ARG A 498 6.26 -23.27 -16.28
C ARG A 498 6.12 -24.69 -15.75
N PRO A 499 5.69 -24.88 -14.49
CA PRO A 499 5.40 -26.20 -13.95
C PRO A 499 4.26 -26.90 -14.71
N ALA A 500 4.24 -28.23 -14.70
CA ALA A 500 3.08 -28.98 -15.16
C ALA A 500 1.89 -28.71 -14.22
N LYS A 501 0.66 -28.66 -14.77
CA LYS A 501 -0.54 -28.44 -13.95
C LYS A 501 -0.69 -29.57 -12.93
N GLY A 502 -0.78 -29.21 -11.66
CA GLY A 502 -1.15 -30.12 -10.57
C GLY A 502 -2.67 -30.39 -10.55
N ASP A 503 -3.06 -31.47 -9.86
CA ASP A 503 -4.47 -31.77 -9.63
C ASP A 503 -5.10 -30.79 -8.63
N LYS A 504 -6.30 -30.33 -8.92
CA LYS A 504 -7.06 -29.42 -8.04
C LYS A 504 -7.64 -30.19 -6.86
N SER A 505 -7.28 -29.85 -5.64
CA SER A 505 -7.92 -30.39 -4.45
C SER A 505 -9.29 -29.71 -4.21
N ARG A 506 -10.34 -30.50 -4.00
CA ARG A 506 -11.65 -30.03 -3.55
C ARG A 506 -11.80 -30.36 -2.07
N VAL A 507 -12.01 -29.36 -1.25
CA VAL A 507 -12.36 -29.51 0.17
C VAL A 507 -13.86 -29.37 0.31
N SER A 508 -14.54 -30.33 0.90
CA SER A 508 -15.94 -30.21 1.31
C SER A 508 -16.01 -30.23 2.83
N SER A 509 -16.71 -29.29 3.43
CA SER A 509 -17.00 -29.28 4.86
C SER A 509 -18.53 -29.18 5.06
N GLU A 510 -19.12 -30.18 5.68
CA GLU A 510 -20.46 -30.08 6.26
C GLU A 510 -20.31 -29.48 7.66
N LYS A 511 -20.77 -28.25 7.87
CA LYS A 511 -20.81 -27.57 9.17
C LYS A 511 -22.22 -27.08 9.48
N THR A 512 -22.56 -27.02 10.76
CA THR A 512 -23.89 -26.59 11.27
C THR A 512 -24.21 -25.16 10.81
N ASN A 513 -25.40 -24.94 10.23
CA ASN A 513 -25.80 -23.65 9.69
C ASN A 513 -26.59 -22.82 10.71
N ILE A 514 -26.30 -21.54 10.75
CA ILE A 514 -27.06 -20.50 11.46
C ILE A 514 -27.80 -19.68 10.39
N GLU A 515 -29.10 -19.75 10.32
CA GLU A 515 -29.84 -19.04 9.27
C GLU A 515 -29.81 -17.52 9.47
N THR A 516 -30.07 -17.05 10.70
CA THR A 516 -30.13 -15.62 11.02
C THR A 516 -29.31 -15.31 12.26
N ILE A 517 -28.47 -14.25 12.17
CA ILE A 517 -27.74 -13.71 13.30
C ILE A 517 -27.80 -12.17 13.30
N CYS A 518 -28.09 -11.59 14.48
CA CYS A 518 -28.13 -10.15 14.68
C CYS A 518 -26.96 -9.68 15.52
N SER A 519 -26.15 -8.72 15.03
CA SER A 519 -25.14 -8.07 15.83
C SER A 519 -25.61 -6.73 16.36
N CYS A 520 -25.25 -6.40 17.61
CA CYS A 520 -25.68 -5.19 18.29
C CYS A 520 -24.61 -4.66 19.26
N ILE A 521 -24.79 -3.42 19.71
CA ILE A 521 -23.83 -2.71 20.55
C ILE A 521 -24.42 -2.42 21.93
N THR A 522 -25.72 -2.00 22.01
CA THR A 522 -26.31 -1.49 23.24
C THR A 522 -27.23 -2.53 23.90
N LYS A 523 -27.43 -2.37 25.21
CA LYS A 523 -28.36 -3.21 25.98
C LYS A 523 -29.80 -3.14 25.45
N GLU A 524 -30.24 -1.94 25.05
CA GLU A 524 -31.57 -1.70 24.49
C GLU A 524 -31.79 -2.48 23.18
N GLN A 525 -30.72 -2.57 22.34
CA GLN A 525 -30.79 -3.39 21.11
C GLN A 525 -30.89 -4.89 21.45
N VAL A 526 -30.14 -5.37 22.47
CA VAL A 526 -30.24 -6.77 22.93
C VAL A 526 -31.63 -7.07 23.44
N GLU A 527 -32.20 -6.19 24.26
CA GLU A 527 -33.58 -6.35 24.78
C GLU A 527 -34.62 -6.44 23.66
N ALA A 528 -34.48 -5.57 22.64
CA ALA A 528 -35.38 -5.60 21.47
C ALA A 528 -35.26 -6.93 20.71
N LEU A 529 -34.06 -7.45 20.51
CA LEU A 529 -33.82 -8.72 19.81
C LEU A 529 -34.37 -9.92 20.60
N ILE A 530 -34.20 -9.93 21.92
CA ILE A 530 -34.77 -10.96 22.82
C ILE A 530 -36.29 -10.96 22.75
N GLU A 531 -36.92 -9.79 22.87
CA GLU A 531 -38.39 -9.65 22.78
C GLU A 531 -38.91 -10.13 21.42
N MET A 532 -38.15 -9.85 20.37
CA MET A 532 -38.43 -10.32 19.01
C MET A 532 -38.05 -11.79 18.78
N LYS A 533 -37.67 -12.56 19.81
CA LYS A 533 -37.34 -13.98 19.76
C LYS A 533 -36.26 -14.31 18.69
N ILE A 534 -35.19 -13.54 18.69
CA ILE A 534 -34.02 -13.84 17.89
C ILE A 534 -33.11 -14.79 18.68
N GLU A 535 -32.77 -15.93 18.08
CA GLU A 535 -32.02 -17.00 18.75
C GLU A 535 -30.51 -16.76 18.76
N ASN A 536 -29.95 -16.06 17.75
CA ASN A 536 -28.52 -15.84 17.63
C ASN A 536 -28.20 -14.34 17.70
N ILE A 537 -27.57 -13.92 18.80
CA ILE A 537 -27.27 -12.50 19.09
C ILE A 537 -25.77 -12.33 19.31
N ALA A 538 -25.13 -11.52 18.48
CA ALA A 538 -23.75 -11.13 18.63
C ALA A 538 -23.63 -9.74 19.29
N VAL A 539 -22.82 -9.63 20.34
CA VAL A 539 -22.60 -8.36 21.06
C VAL A 539 -21.18 -7.83 20.83
N ASP A 540 -21.07 -6.53 20.58
CA ASP A 540 -19.78 -5.84 20.49
C ASP A 540 -19.35 -5.36 21.89
N LEU A 541 -18.41 -6.07 22.51
CA LEU A 541 -17.87 -5.75 23.84
C LEU A 541 -16.83 -4.62 23.81
N PHE A 542 -16.40 -4.18 22.64
CA PHE A 542 -15.27 -3.26 22.46
C PHE A 542 -15.71 -1.85 22.03
N SER A 543 -17.00 -1.60 21.90
CA SER A 543 -17.55 -0.29 21.56
C SER A 543 -17.48 0.68 22.76
N ARG A 544 -17.25 1.98 22.45
CA ARG A 544 -17.29 3.08 23.42
C ARG A 544 -18.67 3.79 23.50
N GLU A 545 -19.64 3.31 22.75
CA GLU A 545 -20.99 3.91 22.76
C GLU A 545 -21.60 3.86 24.18
N LYS A 546 -22.45 4.86 24.46
CA LYS A 546 -23.19 4.92 25.71
C LYS A 546 -24.15 3.71 25.77
N ASN A 547 -24.30 3.10 26.95
CA ASN A 547 -25.10 1.90 27.16
C ASN A 547 -24.63 0.66 26.38
N SER A 548 -23.39 0.66 25.84
CA SER A 548 -22.84 -0.56 25.21
C SER A 548 -22.79 -1.72 26.18
N VAL A 549 -23.05 -2.92 25.69
CA VAL A 549 -22.95 -4.17 26.45
C VAL A 549 -21.53 -4.34 26.96
N LYS A 550 -21.36 -4.64 28.23
CA LYS A 550 -20.07 -4.96 28.84
C LYS A 550 -19.97 -6.45 29.13
N LYS A 551 -18.78 -6.96 29.37
CA LYS A 551 -18.55 -8.38 29.72
C LYS A 551 -19.51 -8.86 30.82
N LYS A 552 -19.65 -8.11 31.92
CA LYS A 552 -20.56 -8.46 33.00
C LYS A 552 -22.01 -8.57 32.54
N ASP A 553 -22.47 -7.67 31.69
CA ASP A 553 -23.84 -7.68 31.17
C ASP A 553 -24.10 -8.91 30.30
N LEU A 554 -23.10 -9.29 29.45
CA LEU A 554 -23.19 -10.51 28.64
C LEU A 554 -23.32 -11.77 29.50
N LEU A 555 -22.53 -11.88 30.56
CA LEU A 555 -22.62 -13.02 31.48
C LEU A 555 -24.00 -13.12 32.14
N GLU A 556 -24.53 -12.01 32.65
CA GLU A 556 -25.87 -11.93 33.23
C GLU A 556 -26.97 -12.30 32.21
N LEU A 557 -26.84 -11.83 30.97
CA LEU A 557 -27.78 -12.15 29.89
C LEU A 557 -27.73 -13.64 29.51
N ALA A 558 -26.54 -14.21 29.36
CA ALA A 558 -26.36 -15.61 29.00
C ALA A 558 -26.86 -16.58 30.12
N GLU A 559 -26.69 -16.19 31.36
CA GLU A 559 -27.28 -16.96 32.49
C GLU A 559 -28.81 -16.89 32.51
N LYS A 560 -29.39 -15.74 32.20
CA LYS A 560 -30.84 -15.50 32.23
C LYS A 560 -31.56 -16.12 31.03
N TYR A 561 -30.97 -16.10 29.84
CA TYR A 561 -31.62 -16.50 28.59
C TYR A 561 -30.90 -17.69 27.96
N LYS A 562 -31.13 -18.89 28.47
CA LYS A 562 -30.47 -20.14 28.05
C LYS A 562 -30.80 -20.60 26.62
N ASP A 563 -31.93 -20.16 26.08
CA ASP A 563 -32.38 -20.50 24.73
C ASP A 563 -31.77 -19.57 23.65
N ILE A 564 -30.96 -18.58 24.06
CA ILE A 564 -30.30 -17.65 23.15
C ILE A 564 -28.84 -18.03 23.01
N ASN A 565 -28.39 -18.18 21.78
CA ASN A 565 -26.99 -18.34 21.44
C ASN A 565 -26.32 -16.97 21.36
N PHE A 566 -25.49 -16.63 22.35
CA PHE A 566 -24.70 -15.41 22.33
C PHE A 566 -23.38 -15.62 21.57
N TYR A 567 -22.96 -14.57 20.87
CA TYR A 567 -21.69 -14.45 20.18
C TYR A 567 -20.99 -13.15 20.57
N VAL A 568 -19.68 -13.08 20.44
CA VAL A 568 -18.93 -11.83 20.60
C VAL A 568 -18.48 -11.33 19.24
N LYS A 569 -18.81 -10.08 18.88
CA LYS A 569 -18.26 -9.41 17.72
C LYS A 569 -16.99 -8.67 18.15
N THR A 570 -15.86 -8.95 17.46
CA THR A 570 -14.58 -8.28 17.74
C THR A 570 -14.36 -7.07 16.85
N SER A 571 -13.48 -6.18 17.28
CA SER A 571 -12.96 -5.13 16.40
C SER A 571 -12.17 -5.75 15.23
N THR A 572 -12.27 -5.15 14.03
CA THR A 572 -11.47 -5.54 12.86
C THR A 572 -9.97 -5.38 13.14
N ILE A 573 -9.61 -4.31 13.83
CA ILE A 573 -8.21 -3.98 14.18
C ILE A 573 -7.97 -4.32 15.65
N VAL A 574 -6.96 -5.14 15.89
CA VAL A 574 -6.49 -5.53 17.23
C VAL A 574 -4.97 -5.55 17.21
N LYS A 575 -4.32 -4.61 17.90
CA LYS A 575 -2.86 -4.39 17.90
C LYS A 575 -2.22 -4.80 19.23
N GLY A 576 -1.57 -3.88 19.90
CA GLY A 576 -0.92 -4.12 21.19
C GLY A 576 -1.85 -4.59 22.31
N GLU A 577 -3.16 -4.46 22.14
CA GLU A 577 -4.18 -4.99 23.04
C GLU A 577 -4.60 -6.45 22.73
N PHE A 578 -3.90 -7.16 21.84
CA PHE A 578 -4.28 -8.49 21.37
C PHE A 578 -4.57 -9.46 22.53
N ASN A 579 -3.64 -9.63 23.42
CA ASN A 579 -3.82 -10.51 24.59
C ASN A 579 -4.99 -10.11 25.47
N LYS A 580 -5.28 -8.82 25.60
CA LYS A 580 -6.45 -8.33 26.36
C LYS A 580 -7.76 -8.71 25.67
N VAL A 581 -7.82 -8.64 24.37
CA VAL A 581 -8.99 -9.06 23.58
C VAL A 581 -9.18 -10.57 23.68
N VAL A 582 -8.11 -11.36 23.51
CA VAL A 582 -8.13 -12.82 23.67
C VAL A 582 -8.62 -13.20 25.07
N ASN A 583 -8.03 -12.67 26.13
CA ASN A 583 -8.45 -12.95 27.51
C ASN A 583 -9.93 -12.59 27.74
N THR A 584 -10.40 -11.47 27.17
CA THR A 584 -11.81 -11.08 27.29
C THR A 584 -12.74 -12.12 26.66
N ILE A 585 -12.37 -12.70 25.49
CA ILE A 585 -13.14 -13.73 24.81
C ILE A 585 -13.07 -15.04 25.62
N GLU A 586 -11.88 -15.43 26.10
CA GLU A 586 -11.71 -16.65 26.89
C GLU A 586 -12.53 -16.63 28.19
N GLU A 587 -12.58 -15.51 28.88
CA GLU A 587 -13.39 -15.34 30.11
C GLU A 587 -14.89 -15.50 29.89
N VAL A 588 -15.39 -15.32 28.68
CA VAL A 588 -16.80 -15.52 28.34
C VAL A 588 -17.05 -16.76 27.49
N SER A 589 -16.01 -17.51 27.13
CA SER A 589 -16.08 -18.61 26.17
C SER A 589 -17.12 -19.70 26.50
N SER A 590 -17.31 -20.02 27.79
CA SER A 590 -18.31 -20.99 28.25
C SER A 590 -19.76 -20.49 28.17
N TYR A 591 -19.97 -19.20 27.93
CA TYR A 591 -21.26 -18.52 27.85
C TYR A 591 -21.65 -18.12 26.43
N ILE A 592 -20.75 -18.29 25.47
CA ILE A 592 -20.98 -17.91 24.07
C ILE A 592 -20.87 -19.11 23.15
N LYS A 593 -21.59 -19.08 22.05
CA LYS A 593 -21.51 -20.09 20.99
C LYS A 593 -20.29 -19.91 20.10
N GLY A 594 -19.89 -18.64 19.88
CA GLY A 594 -18.81 -18.31 18.96
C GLY A 594 -18.51 -16.82 18.86
N ILE A 595 -17.79 -16.46 17.80
CA ILE A 595 -17.36 -15.08 17.55
C ILE A 595 -17.65 -14.64 16.11
N ILE A 596 -17.83 -13.31 15.92
CA ILE A 596 -17.81 -12.68 14.60
C ILE A 596 -16.53 -11.86 14.51
N THR A 597 -15.66 -12.16 13.55
CA THR A 597 -14.38 -11.45 13.41
C THR A 597 -13.87 -11.41 11.97
N SER A 598 -13.13 -10.35 11.62
CA SER A 598 -12.27 -10.29 10.43
C SER A 598 -10.78 -10.22 10.79
N ASN A 599 -10.45 -10.22 12.08
CA ASN A 599 -9.07 -10.21 12.52
C ASN A 599 -8.48 -11.62 12.42
N VAL A 600 -7.52 -11.79 11.50
CA VAL A 600 -6.95 -13.10 11.20
C VAL A 600 -6.16 -13.69 12.38
N GLY A 601 -5.53 -12.84 13.22
CA GLY A 601 -4.89 -13.28 14.46
C GLY A 601 -5.90 -13.89 15.44
N ILE A 602 -7.08 -13.27 15.58
CA ILE A 602 -8.18 -13.81 16.39
C ILE A 602 -8.75 -15.09 15.79
N ILE A 603 -8.88 -15.17 14.46
CA ILE A 603 -9.27 -16.41 13.78
C ILE A 603 -8.29 -17.53 14.12
N SER A 604 -7.00 -17.27 13.98
CA SER A 604 -5.93 -18.23 14.26
C SER A 604 -5.97 -18.74 15.70
N GLU A 605 -6.30 -17.89 16.67
CA GLU A 605 -6.36 -18.22 18.09
C GLU A 605 -7.58 -19.09 18.45
N PHE A 606 -8.73 -18.86 17.79
CA PHE A 606 -10.00 -19.47 18.21
C PHE A 606 -10.58 -20.49 17.24
N LYS A 607 -9.99 -20.75 16.08
CA LYS A 607 -10.52 -21.65 15.04
C LYS A 607 -10.83 -23.08 15.51
N ASP A 608 -10.10 -23.57 16.50
CA ASP A 608 -10.28 -24.90 17.07
C ASP A 608 -11.03 -24.88 18.42
N LYS A 609 -11.43 -23.68 18.90
CA LYS A 609 -12.04 -23.49 20.23
C LYS A 609 -13.48 -22.99 20.18
N LEU A 610 -13.82 -22.17 19.21
CA LEU A 610 -15.12 -21.50 19.11
C LEU A 610 -15.65 -21.52 17.67
N TYR A 611 -16.96 -21.42 17.51
CA TYR A 611 -17.60 -21.25 16.20
C TYR A 611 -17.28 -19.86 15.65
N ILE A 612 -16.73 -19.77 14.44
CA ILE A 612 -16.29 -18.50 13.85
C ILE A 612 -17.15 -18.12 12.65
N ILE A 613 -17.76 -16.94 12.73
CA ILE A 613 -18.36 -16.26 11.60
C ILE A 613 -17.37 -15.20 11.13
N GLY A 614 -16.85 -15.37 9.91
CA GLY A 614 -15.96 -14.37 9.31
C GLY A 614 -16.72 -13.10 8.96
N ASP A 615 -16.21 -11.92 9.29
CA ASP A 615 -16.87 -10.65 8.94
C ASP A 615 -16.61 -10.28 7.46
N TYR A 616 -17.50 -9.47 6.85
CA TYR A 616 -17.40 -9.01 5.46
C TYR A 616 -16.10 -8.25 5.15
N LYS A 617 -15.41 -7.76 6.17
CA LYS A 617 -14.08 -7.12 6.09
C LYS A 617 -12.96 -8.10 5.72
N LEU A 618 -13.21 -9.41 5.64
CA LEU A 618 -12.30 -10.39 5.03
C LEU A 618 -12.19 -10.21 3.50
N ASN A 619 -13.04 -9.37 2.90
CA ASN A 619 -13.01 -9.01 1.48
C ASN A 619 -13.13 -10.20 0.52
N ILE A 620 -14.02 -11.15 0.81
CA ILE A 620 -14.25 -12.34 0.00
C ILE A 620 -15.11 -11.98 -1.22
N VAL A 621 -14.55 -12.12 -2.42
CA VAL A 621 -15.25 -11.77 -3.68
C VAL A 621 -15.17 -12.86 -4.76
N ASN A 622 -14.53 -14.00 -4.48
CA ASN A 622 -14.44 -15.15 -5.37
C ASN A 622 -14.46 -16.47 -4.59
N SER A 623 -14.78 -17.57 -5.28
CA SER A 623 -14.92 -18.89 -4.70
C SER A 623 -13.62 -19.46 -4.11
N GLN A 624 -12.47 -19.06 -4.67
CA GLN A 624 -11.17 -19.52 -4.19
C GLN A 624 -10.79 -18.86 -2.86
N SER A 625 -11.08 -17.56 -2.69
CA SER A 625 -10.89 -16.87 -1.40
C SER A 625 -11.89 -17.34 -0.35
N LEU A 626 -13.14 -17.67 -0.76
CA LEU A 626 -14.10 -18.32 0.13
C LEU A 626 -13.57 -19.66 0.64
N ALA A 627 -13.09 -20.52 -0.26
CA ALA A 627 -12.52 -21.81 0.08
C ALA A 627 -11.26 -21.71 0.98
N PHE A 628 -10.44 -20.67 0.79
CA PHE A 628 -9.30 -20.41 1.66
C PHE A 628 -9.74 -20.16 3.11
N TYR A 629 -10.72 -19.30 3.32
CA TYR A 629 -11.19 -18.97 4.67
C TYR A 629 -12.00 -20.10 5.31
N GLN A 630 -12.69 -20.93 4.54
CA GLN A 630 -13.45 -22.11 5.06
C GLN A 630 -12.55 -23.16 5.72
N GLU A 631 -11.24 -23.09 5.52
CA GLU A 631 -10.29 -23.95 6.27
C GLU A 631 -10.27 -23.63 7.77
N ASP A 632 -10.42 -22.35 8.14
CA ASP A 632 -10.26 -21.85 9.51
C ASP A 632 -11.50 -21.08 10.06
N VAL A 633 -12.54 -20.87 9.24
CA VAL A 633 -13.77 -20.13 9.56
C VAL A 633 -14.98 -20.97 9.21
N ASP A 634 -15.93 -21.10 10.13
CA ASP A 634 -17.12 -21.93 9.91
C ASP A 634 -18.06 -21.34 8.86
N VAL A 635 -18.33 -20.03 8.92
CA VAL A 635 -19.18 -19.31 7.95
C VAL A 635 -18.56 -17.97 7.58
N PRO A 636 -17.80 -17.89 6.49
CA PRO A 636 -17.27 -16.61 6.02
C PRO A 636 -18.37 -15.72 5.42
N THR A 637 -18.33 -14.41 5.70
CA THR A 637 -19.26 -13.44 5.11
C THR A 637 -18.67 -12.85 3.82
N LEU A 638 -19.48 -12.83 2.76
CA LEU A 638 -19.09 -12.24 1.48
C LEU A 638 -18.98 -10.72 1.55
N SER A 639 -18.15 -10.14 0.68
CA SER A 639 -17.92 -8.70 0.59
C SER A 639 -19.19 -7.95 0.19
N LEU A 640 -19.40 -6.76 0.79
CA LEU A 640 -20.47 -5.83 0.42
C LEU A 640 -20.27 -5.17 -0.96
N GLU A 641 -19.13 -5.37 -1.60
CA GLU A 641 -18.83 -4.83 -2.93
C GLU A 641 -19.32 -5.74 -4.08
N LEU A 642 -19.88 -6.90 -3.77
CA LEU A 642 -20.44 -7.82 -4.76
C LEU A 642 -21.86 -7.41 -5.19
N ASN A 643 -22.11 -7.53 -6.50
CA ASN A 643 -23.48 -7.45 -7.02
C ASN A 643 -24.15 -8.83 -7.10
N ARG A 644 -25.45 -8.82 -7.37
CA ARG A 644 -26.31 -10.01 -7.49
C ARG A 644 -25.71 -11.09 -8.42
N GLY A 645 -25.25 -10.68 -9.61
CA GLY A 645 -24.68 -11.61 -10.59
C GLY A 645 -23.35 -12.21 -10.15
N GLU A 646 -22.52 -11.41 -9.49
CA GLU A 646 -21.23 -11.82 -8.94
C GLU A 646 -21.42 -12.80 -7.77
N ILE A 647 -22.38 -12.55 -6.87
CA ILE A 647 -22.74 -13.50 -5.78
C ILE A 647 -23.18 -14.83 -6.38
N LYS A 648 -24.10 -14.81 -7.35
CA LYS A 648 -24.56 -16.03 -8.03
C LYS A 648 -23.41 -16.80 -8.70
N SER A 649 -22.51 -16.10 -9.38
CA SER A 649 -21.34 -16.71 -10.05
C SER A 649 -20.38 -17.33 -9.04
N LEU A 650 -20.06 -16.61 -7.95
CA LEU A 650 -19.19 -17.08 -6.87
C LEU A 650 -19.79 -18.36 -6.25
N MET A 651 -21.05 -18.31 -5.82
CA MET A 651 -21.70 -19.43 -5.12
C MET A 651 -21.87 -20.66 -6.02
N LYS A 652 -22.04 -20.48 -7.32
CA LYS A 652 -22.07 -21.60 -8.28
C LYS A 652 -20.76 -22.40 -8.31
N ASN A 653 -19.63 -21.74 -8.07
CA ASN A 653 -18.29 -22.33 -8.07
C ASN A 653 -17.78 -22.66 -6.65
N ALA A 654 -18.49 -22.21 -5.64
CA ALA A 654 -18.16 -22.43 -4.24
C ALA A 654 -18.65 -23.80 -3.74
N ASN A 655 -17.96 -24.33 -2.74
CA ASN A 655 -18.41 -25.47 -1.95
C ASN A 655 -18.55 -25.01 -0.49
N GLY A 656 -19.70 -25.25 0.13
CA GLY A 656 -19.94 -24.96 1.55
C GLY A 656 -20.63 -23.62 1.82
N ASN A 657 -20.67 -23.26 3.10
CA ASN A 657 -21.49 -22.20 3.65
C ASN A 657 -20.92 -20.79 3.42
N ALA A 658 -21.80 -19.83 3.22
CA ALA A 658 -21.44 -18.41 3.18
C ALA A 658 -22.53 -17.56 3.86
N ALA A 659 -22.09 -16.45 4.48
CA ALA A 659 -22.99 -15.45 5.04
C ALA A 659 -23.05 -14.19 4.17
N MET A 660 -24.15 -13.45 4.31
CA MET A 660 -24.33 -12.12 3.71
C MET A 660 -24.93 -11.16 4.71
N VAL A 661 -24.42 -9.92 4.77
CA VAL A 661 -25.07 -8.84 5.52
C VAL A 661 -26.25 -8.35 4.70
N VAL A 662 -27.47 -8.50 5.24
CA VAL A 662 -28.72 -8.11 4.57
C VAL A 662 -29.32 -6.83 5.13
N TYR A 663 -28.91 -6.43 6.33
CA TYR A 663 -29.29 -5.16 6.93
C TYR A 663 -28.15 -4.58 7.79
N GLY A 664 -28.02 -3.26 7.78
CA GLY A 664 -27.17 -2.49 8.69
C GLY A 664 -26.42 -1.34 8.01
N LYS A 665 -25.84 -0.43 8.79
CA LYS A 665 -25.01 0.66 8.28
C LYS A 665 -23.58 0.18 8.05
N PRO A 666 -23.12 0.04 6.79
CA PRO A 666 -21.74 -0.39 6.50
C PRO A 666 -20.70 0.55 7.13
N GLU A 667 -19.64 -0.02 7.66
CA GLU A 667 -18.45 0.73 8.06
C GLU A 667 -17.68 1.14 6.82
N LEU A 668 -17.76 2.41 6.45
CA LEU A 668 -17.06 2.96 5.29
C LEU A 668 -15.56 3.06 5.51
N MET A 669 -15.13 3.32 6.75
CA MET A 669 -13.73 3.54 7.09
C MET A 669 -13.48 3.17 8.55
N ILE A 670 -12.33 2.52 8.78
CA ILE A 670 -11.71 2.39 10.10
C ILE A 670 -10.35 3.05 10.10
N SER A 671 -10.04 3.87 11.12
CA SER A 671 -8.82 4.66 11.20
C SER A 671 -8.23 4.66 12.60
N GLU A 672 -6.91 4.56 12.68
CA GLU A 672 -6.15 4.82 13.91
C GLU A 672 -6.18 6.31 14.29
N TYR A 673 -6.34 7.20 13.30
CA TYR A 673 -6.55 8.62 13.51
C TYR A 673 -8.00 8.90 13.93
N CYS A 674 -8.17 9.69 15.00
CA CYS A 674 -9.49 10.08 15.46
C CYS A 674 -9.76 11.58 15.19
N PRO A 675 -10.65 11.91 14.23
CA PRO A 675 -10.99 13.31 13.93
C PRO A 675 -11.65 14.02 15.11
N ILE A 676 -12.45 13.31 15.92
CA ILE A 676 -13.09 13.86 17.12
C ILE A 676 -12.03 14.28 18.15
N GLY A 677 -11.12 13.36 18.47
CA GLY A 677 -10.05 13.62 19.43
C GLY A 677 -9.13 14.75 19.00
N SER A 678 -8.79 14.80 17.72
CA SER A 678 -7.90 15.82 17.16
C SER A 678 -8.53 17.21 17.05
N THR A 679 -9.86 17.31 16.86
CA THR A 679 -10.57 18.58 16.70
C THR A 679 -11.09 19.13 18.03
N PHE A 680 -11.78 18.30 18.81
CA PHE A 680 -12.47 18.71 20.04
C PHE A 680 -11.88 18.11 21.30
N GLY A 681 -11.10 17.01 21.18
CA GLY A 681 -10.53 16.27 22.30
C GLY A 681 -9.14 16.76 22.75
N GLY A 682 -8.54 17.72 22.06
CA GLY A 682 -7.19 18.23 22.36
C GLY A 682 -6.04 17.28 21.98
N ARG A 683 -6.30 16.19 21.25
CA ARG A 683 -5.28 15.19 20.86
C ARG A 683 -4.27 15.78 19.88
N SER A 684 -3.00 15.76 20.27
CA SER A 684 -1.87 16.20 19.45
C SER A 684 -0.68 15.26 19.65
N LYS A 685 0.46 15.58 19.06
CA LYS A 685 1.73 14.88 19.26
C LYS A 685 2.12 14.85 20.77
N ASP A 686 1.86 15.93 21.48
CA ASP A 686 2.33 16.15 22.85
C ASP A 686 1.22 16.07 23.92
N SER A 687 -0.04 15.82 23.50
CA SER A 687 -1.18 15.78 24.42
C SER A 687 -2.16 14.64 24.12
N GLY A 688 -2.68 14.03 25.20
CA GLY A 688 -3.73 13.02 25.12
C GLY A 688 -5.11 13.60 24.78
N CYS A 689 -6.09 12.72 24.60
CA CYS A 689 -7.49 13.10 24.33
C CYS A 689 -8.28 13.17 25.66
N ASN A 690 -9.17 14.16 25.78
CA ASN A 690 -10.08 14.31 26.93
C ASN A 690 -11.29 13.36 26.92
N GLY A 691 -11.41 12.48 25.91
CA GLY A 691 -12.49 11.49 25.78
C GLY A 691 -13.85 12.08 25.43
N ILE A 692 -13.90 13.21 24.73
CA ILE A 692 -15.15 13.93 24.38
C ILE A 692 -16.15 13.05 23.61
N CYS A 693 -15.68 12.03 22.86
CA CYS A 693 -16.51 11.10 22.12
C CYS A 693 -17.44 10.23 22.98
N SER A 694 -17.16 10.10 24.29
CA SER A 694 -18.07 9.41 25.24
C SER A 694 -19.18 10.31 25.77
N LYS A 695 -19.07 11.64 25.56
CA LYS A 695 -19.97 12.66 26.12
C LYS A 695 -20.87 13.32 25.08
N ASP A 696 -20.51 13.19 23.80
CA ASP A 696 -21.19 13.82 22.69
C ASP A 696 -21.23 12.91 21.45
N LYS A 697 -22.22 13.08 20.59
CA LYS A 697 -22.34 12.37 19.31
C LYS A 697 -21.82 13.23 18.18
N PHE A 698 -21.05 12.62 17.27
CA PHE A 698 -20.37 13.32 16.19
C PHE A 698 -20.75 12.77 14.82
N LYS A 699 -20.80 13.67 13.82
CA LYS A 699 -21.00 13.36 12.42
C LYS A 699 -20.08 14.19 11.55
N LEU A 700 -19.64 13.60 10.45
CA LEU A 700 -19.00 14.29 9.34
C LEU A 700 -20.06 14.64 8.31
N ILE A 701 -20.08 15.89 7.88
CA ILE A 701 -20.98 16.38 6.84
C ILE A 701 -20.13 16.61 5.60
N ASP A 702 -20.52 15.99 4.50
CA ASP A 702 -19.83 16.13 3.22
C ASP A 702 -20.33 17.35 2.41
N ARG A 703 -19.80 17.53 1.19
CA ARG A 703 -20.13 18.64 0.29
C ARG A 703 -21.57 18.63 -0.25
N VAL A 704 -22.27 17.51 -0.15
CA VAL A 704 -23.67 17.35 -0.58
C VAL A 704 -24.61 17.24 0.63
N ASN A 705 -24.11 17.55 1.82
CA ASN A 705 -24.80 17.54 3.11
C ASN A 705 -25.23 16.15 3.60
N GLU A 706 -24.57 15.08 3.12
CA GLU A 706 -24.74 13.75 3.72
C GLU A 706 -24.06 13.69 5.09
N GLU A 707 -24.74 13.11 6.06
CA GLU A 707 -24.33 13.04 7.46
C GLU A 707 -23.79 11.65 7.80
N LEU A 708 -22.46 11.53 7.88
CA LEU A 708 -21.74 10.31 8.17
C LEU A 708 -21.49 10.21 9.69
N ARG A 709 -22.11 9.27 10.37
CA ARG A 709 -21.89 9.04 11.80
C ARG A 709 -20.43 8.66 12.06
N VAL A 710 -19.80 9.25 13.09
CA VAL A 710 -18.47 8.90 13.57
C VAL A 710 -18.58 8.24 14.94
N MET A 711 -18.13 6.98 15.04
CA MET A 711 -18.08 6.20 16.28
C MET A 711 -16.64 5.92 16.69
N THR A 712 -16.41 5.50 17.94
CA THR A 712 -15.08 5.11 18.41
C THR A 712 -15.15 3.82 19.24
N ASP A 713 -14.09 3.01 19.18
CA ASP A 713 -13.91 1.85 20.04
C ASP A 713 -13.17 2.20 21.36
N LEU A 714 -13.01 1.21 22.24
CA LEU A 714 -12.30 1.35 23.50
C LEU A 714 -10.82 1.75 23.33
N TYR A 715 -10.26 1.48 22.17
CA TYR A 715 -8.85 1.73 21.83
C TYR A 715 -8.63 3.02 21.04
N CYS A 716 -9.70 3.87 20.95
CA CYS A 716 -9.69 5.17 20.27
C CYS A 716 -9.54 5.13 18.76
N ARG A 717 -9.84 4.02 18.08
CA ARG A 717 -10.02 3.98 16.64
C ARG A 717 -11.35 4.58 16.27
N SER A 718 -11.39 5.27 15.14
CA SER A 718 -12.63 5.89 14.63
C SER A 718 -13.20 5.08 13.49
N TYR A 719 -14.52 4.95 13.50
CA TYR A 719 -15.35 4.29 12.51
C TYR A 719 -16.27 5.33 11.86
N ILE A 720 -16.26 5.41 10.55
CA ILE A 720 -17.20 6.24 9.79
C ILE A 720 -18.23 5.32 9.17
N LEU A 721 -19.51 5.53 9.49
CA LEU A 721 -20.61 4.71 9.00
C LEU A 721 -21.25 5.33 7.76
N ASN A 722 -21.87 4.49 6.94
CA ASN A 722 -22.73 4.94 5.86
C ASN A 722 -23.91 5.75 6.43
N PRO A 723 -24.37 6.82 5.77
CA PRO A 723 -25.47 7.66 6.30
C PRO A 723 -26.77 6.89 6.47
N ILE A 724 -27.07 6.00 5.55
CA ILE A 724 -28.29 5.16 5.56
C ILE A 724 -27.94 3.67 5.57
N PRO A 725 -28.79 2.79 6.15
CA PRO A 725 -28.52 1.36 6.18
C PRO A 725 -28.59 0.72 4.80
N LEU A 726 -27.76 -0.29 4.58
CA LEU A 726 -27.99 -1.32 3.57
C LEU A 726 -29.26 -2.09 3.96
N ASN A 727 -30.13 -2.35 3.00
CA ASN A 727 -31.26 -3.22 3.19
C ASN A 727 -31.56 -4.03 1.93
N ILE A 728 -31.32 -5.33 2.01
CA ILE A 728 -31.62 -6.34 0.99
C ILE A 728 -32.44 -7.51 1.61
N ILE A 729 -33.24 -7.24 2.66
CA ILE A 729 -34.02 -8.26 3.35
C ILE A 729 -34.99 -8.95 2.38
N ASP A 730 -35.59 -8.19 1.47
CA ASP A 730 -36.50 -8.68 0.42
C ASP A 730 -35.82 -9.61 -0.62
N GLU A 731 -34.48 -9.66 -0.63
CA GLU A 731 -33.70 -10.52 -1.53
C GLU A 731 -33.24 -11.84 -0.85
N ILE A 732 -33.64 -12.12 0.41
CA ILE A 732 -33.16 -13.27 1.18
C ILE A 732 -33.50 -14.60 0.48
N GLU A 733 -34.72 -14.76 -0.04
CA GLU A 733 -35.12 -15.99 -0.73
C GLU A 733 -34.33 -16.21 -2.02
N GLU A 734 -34.01 -15.15 -2.73
CA GLU A 734 -33.11 -15.24 -3.90
C GLU A 734 -31.70 -15.62 -3.49
N LEU A 735 -31.15 -15.03 -2.42
CA LEU A 735 -29.84 -15.33 -1.87
C LEU A 735 -29.72 -16.78 -1.39
N LYS A 736 -30.77 -17.32 -0.77
CA LYS A 736 -30.90 -18.77 -0.45
C LYS A 736 -30.79 -19.61 -1.73
N GLY A 737 -31.49 -19.20 -2.78
CA GLY A 737 -31.46 -19.86 -4.10
C GLY A 737 -30.05 -19.81 -4.75
N PHE A 738 -29.19 -18.89 -4.38
CA PHE A 738 -27.77 -18.88 -4.79
C PHE A 738 -26.85 -19.74 -3.90
N GLY A 739 -27.34 -20.20 -2.73
CA GLY A 739 -26.60 -21.01 -1.77
C GLY A 739 -26.05 -20.24 -0.57
N ILE A 740 -26.51 -19.00 -0.33
CA ILE A 740 -26.20 -18.29 0.93
C ILE A 740 -26.98 -18.95 2.06
N THR A 741 -26.31 -19.25 3.16
CA THR A 741 -26.87 -20.03 4.27
C THR A 741 -27.10 -19.20 5.53
N THR A 742 -26.46 -18.04 5.67
CA THR A 742 -26.52 -17.20 6.87
C THR A 742 -26.76 -15.75 6.51
N PHE A 743 -27.78 -15.15 7.13
CA PHE A 743 -28.20 -13.77 6.93
C PHE A 743 -27.88 -12.94 8.16
N ARG A 744 -27.07 -11.88 7.97
CA ARG A 744 -26.60 -11.04 9.06
C ARG A 744 -27.33 -9.70 9.09
N PHE A 745 -27.71 -9.28 10.31
CA PHE A 745 -28.26 -7.97 10.63
C PHE A 745 -27.31 -7.25 11.56
N ASP A 746 -26.68 -6.18 11.10
CA ASP A 746 -25.65 -5.46 11.85
C ASP A 746 -26.21 -4.13 12.38
N PHE A 747 -26.79 -4.13 13.58
CA PHE A 747 -27.29 -2.92 14.26
C PHE A 747 -26.15 -2.13 14.91
N ARG A 748 -26.11 -0.82 14.67
CA ARG A 748 -25.05 0.07 15.14
C ARG A 748 -25.55 1.20 16.02
N ASP A 749 -26.37 2.08 15.48
CA ASP A 749 -26.93 3.26 16.16
C ASP A 749 -28.46 3.27 16.16
N GLU A 750 -29.07 2.18 15.72
CA GLU A 750 -30.50 1.98 15.75
C GLU A 750 -31.03 1.92 17.19
N THR A 751 -32.16 2.58 17.42
CA THR A 751 -32.89 2.55 18.67
C THR A 751 -33.63 1.23 18.89
N TYR A 752 -34.11 0.96 20.10
CA TYR A 752 -34.97 -0.18 20.43
C TYR A 752 -36.13 -0.34 19.46
N LYS A 753 -36.82 0.78 19.14
CA LYS A 753 -38.00 0.75 18.22
C LYS A 753 -37.60 0.42 16.79
N GLU A 754 -36.48 0.98 16.30
CA GLU A 754 -35.98 0.71 14.95
C GLU A 754 -35.55 -0.75 14.80
N VAL A 755 -34.87 -1.33 15.80
CA VAL A 755 -34.51 -2.76 15.80
C VAL A 755 -35.76 -3.63 15.71
N LYS A 756 -36.78 -3.36 16.53
CA LYS A 756 -38.06 -4.11 16.47
C LYS A 756 -38.77 -3.98 15.12
N ASN A 757 -38.76 -2.78 14.55
CA ASN A 757 -39.36 -2.55 13.23
C ASN A 757 -38.64 -3.38 12.15
N VAL A 758 -37.34 -3.35 12.10
CA VAL A 758 -36.56 -4.15 11.14
C VAL A 758 -36.82 -5.64 11.26
N ILE A 759 -36.86 -6.17 12.49
CA ILE A 759 -37.13 -7.59 12.72
C ILE A 759 -38.60 -7.95 12.42
N SER A 760 -39.55 -7.04 12.66
CA SER A 760 -40.95 -7.26 12.28
C SER A 760 -41.10 -7.39 10.77
N ILE A 761 -40.42 -6.57 10.00
CA ILE A 761 -40.41 -6.64 8.52
C ILE A 761 -39.84 -7.97 8.05
N LEU A 762 -38.73 -8.43 8.64
CA LEU A 762 -38.17 -9.76 8.35
C LEU A 762 -39.21 -10.87 8.56
N LYS A 763 -39.98 -10.78 9.64
CA LYS A 763 -40.95 -11.84 10.01
C LYS A 763 -42.28 -11.78 9.23
N ASN A 764 -42.73 -10.57 8.90
CA ASN A 764 -44.06 -10.35 8.31
C ASN A 764 -44.02 -10.12 6.79
N GLY A 765 -42.83 -9.82 6.23
CA GLY A 765 -42.69 -9.47 4.82
C GLY A 765 -43.18 -8.06 4.47
N ASP A 766 -43.30 -7.16 5.46
CA ASP A 766 -43.67 -5.75 5.24
C ASP A 766 -42.62 -4.98 4.43
N ALA A 767 -43.03 -3.96 3.69
CA ALA A 767 -42.12 -3.14 2.89
C ALA A 767 -41.52 -1.99 3.70
N PHE A 768 -40.22 -1.71 3.48
CA PHE A 768 -39.56 -0.51 3.97
C PHE A 768 -39.91 0.74 3.13
N ASP A 769 -39.88 1.93 3.73
CA ASP A 769 -39.89 3.17 2.96
C ASP A 769 -38.60 3.29 2.17
N SER A 770 -38.70 3.36 0.84
CA SER A 770 -37.56 3.34 -0.09
C SER A 770 -36.58 4.52 0.05
N LYS A 771 -36.96 5.57 0.80
CA LYS A 771 -36.11 6.75 1.03
C LYS A 771 -35.12 6.60 2.20
N GLU A 772 -35.32 5.59 3.05
CA GLU A 772 -34.55 5.44 4.30
C GLU A 772 -33.43 4.39 4.22
N TYR A 773 -33.20 3.76 3.05
CA TYR A 773 -32.18 2.72 2.89
C TYR A 773 -31.55 2.67 1.49
N THR A 774 -30.45 1.92 1.37
CA THR A 774 -29.80 1.63 0.10
C THR A 774 -29.72 0.12 -0.17
N LYS A 775 -29.80 -0.29 -1.44
CA LYS A 775 -29.44 -1.65 -1.87
C LYS A 775 -27.91 -1.83 -2.00
N GLY A 776 -27.11 -0.82 -1.68
CA GLY A 776 -25.65 -0.86 -1.80
C GLY A 776 -25.19 -1.22 -3.21
N HIS A 777 -24.24 -2.16 -3.30
CA HIS A 777 -23.72 -2.65 -4.57
C HIS A 777 -24.50 -3.85 -5.13
N TYR A 778 -25.48 -4.39 -4.40
CA TYR A 778 -26.23 -5.57 -4.84
C TYR A 778 -26.78 -5.46 -6.26
N ARG A 779 -27.25 -4.28 -6.67
CA ARG A 779 -27.76 -4.03 -8.04
C ARG A 779 -26.74 -3.42 -8.98
N ARG A 780 -25.78 -2.61 -8.48
CA ARG A 780 -24.89 -1.80 -9.33
C ARG A 780 -23.51 -2.43 -9.53
N GLY A 781 -22.98 -3.10 -8.50
CA GLY A 781 -21.59 -3.54 -8.44
C GLY A 781 -20.61 -2.39 -8.24
N VAL A 782 -19.32 -2.72 -8.30
CA VAL A 782 -18.20 -1.76 -8.22
C VAL A 782 -17.29 -1.90 -9.45
N GLU A 783 -16.67 -0.77 -9.82
CA GLU A 783 -15.60 -0.76 -10.82
C GLU A 783 -14.28 -1.30 -10.26
#